data_5560e8ed81af49e6d7919d26d2dc7d7f
#
_entry.id   5560e8ed81af49e6d7919d26d2dc7d7f
#
_cell.length_a   1.000
_cell.length_b   1.000
_cell.length_c   1.000
_cell.angle_alpha   90.00
_cell.angle_beta   90.00
_cell.angle_gamma   90.00
#
_symmetry.space_group_name_H-M   'P 1'
#
loop_
_entity.id
_entity.type
_entity.pdbx_description
1 polymer ?
#
loop_
_entity_poly.entity_id
_entity_poly.type
_entity_poly.pdbx_seq_one_letter_code
_entity_poly.pdbx_strand_id
1 'polypeptide(L)'
;MSYETKNIRNICFMGHGNSGKTSLAESMLFTTGAIDRMGKVTDGNTVCDYDAEEIKRQITIATSVAPVNFGGCKINVLDGPGYFDFVGDVLAAIRVVETGIIFCSAKDGITVGAERSWKYLKAAGVPAMFYISKIDEEHGDFYAVLSALKEKYGAAICPVMIPMSDGTGVIDLVHNTAYQTNGGKTAKVAVPAADADKVEEMRMELMEAAAVTEELMEKFLDTMELTDEEIVVGLKAGLAERSVVPVVCGAAMSNVGTEAVMQAVCDYVPAPEDKSAEPVCGFVFKTVSDQFGKYSFVKVVSGKITADLSLRNVRASSTDKLGRLYTICGKKTTEVKEACCGDIVAVGKMEWKTGDTVCDPKNEVELPALEMPDPCYSMAISPKTKGQDDKVAGGLARLNEEDISFTLVNNAETHQMVISGAGDIQVDVLCAKLKSRFGVETELKPARVAYREKIKGKVEAHGRHKKQSGGSGQFGDVWIRFEPQDEQDEMIFAEEVFGGSVPKNFFPSVEKGLRNAVQKGVLAGYPLVGLKATLYDGSYHPVDSNDMAFQTAARLAYQDGIPKAKPTILEPIGLLQVTIPDANLGDIMSDISSKRRGTVLGMNAEDGMQTVEAEVPMAEMSSYTIDLRSMTQGRGSFTCKFIRYEEAPGNVQQKVIEEAKALAEAE
;
A
#
# COMPACT_ATOMS: atom_id res chain seq x y z
N MET A 1 -29.47 -17.96 -4.51
CA MET A 1 -29.26 -19.31 -3.95
C MET A 1 -28.45 -19.13 -2.68
N SER A 2 -28.71 -19.90 -1.65
CA SER A 2 -27.85 -19.95 -0.46
C SER A 2 -26.86 -21.09 -0.66
N TYR A 3 -25.59 -20.84 -0.45
CA TYR A 3 -24.53 -21.85 -0.53
C TYR A 3 -24.15 -22.31 0.90
N GLU A 4 -23.67 -23.53 1.04
CA GLU A 4 -23.01 -24.00 2.25
C GLU A 4 -21.52 -23.65 2.19
N THR A 5 -20.87 -23.45 3.35
CA THR A 5 -19.44 -23.08 3.45
C THR A 5 -18.53 -24.00 2.62
N LYS A 6 -18.79 -25.31 2.64
CA LYS A 6 -18.02 -26.30 1.85
C LYS A 6 -18.04 -26.07 0.32
N ASN A 7 -19.05 -25.34 -0.17
CA ASN A 7 -19.24 -25.02 -1.59
C ASN A 7 -18.76 -23.61 -1.98
N ILE A 8 -18.12 -22.88 -1.05
CA ILE A 8 -17.51 -21.57 -1.33
C ILE A 8 -16.05 -21.78 -1.71
N ARG A 9 -15.59 -21.00 -2.69
CA ARG A 9 -14.17 -20.88 -3.06
C ARG A 9 -13.84 -19.40 -3.17
N ASN A 10 -12.90 -18.90 -2.39
CA ASN A 10 -12.42 -17.52 -2.52
C ASN A 10 -11.01 -17.57 -3.07
N ILE A 11 -10.81 -16.95 -4.22
CA ILE A 11 -9.53 -16.89 -4.91
C ILE A 11 -9.18 -15.45 -5.25
N CYS A 12 -7.89 -15.11 -5.21
CA CYS A 12 -7.38 -13.83 -5.65
C CYS A 12 -6.47 -14.02 -6.87
N PHE A 13 -6.75 -13.30 -7.94
CA PHE A 13 -5.88 -13.22 -9.11
C PHE A 13 -4.77 -12.21 -8.86
N MET A 14 -3.53 -12.65 -8.98
CA MET A 14 -2.34 -11.87 -8.66
C MET A 14 -1.30 -12.01 -9.77
N GLY A 15 -0.37 -11.05 -9.85
CA GLY A 15 0.69 -11.07 -10.88
C GLY A 15 0.88 -9.69 -11.50
N HIS A 16 1.74 -9.63 -12.51
CA HIS A 16 2.11 -8.39 -13.18
C HIS A 16 0.95 -7.77 -13.97
N GLY A 17 1.05 -6.47 -14.28
CA GLY A 17 0.16 -5.83 -15.24
C GLY A 17 0.15 -6.58 -16.58
N ASN A 18 -0.99 -6.63 -17.24
CA ASN A 18 -1.18 -7.30 -18.55
C ASN A 18 -0.93 -8.82 -18.57
N SER A 19 -0.83 -9.49 -17.41
CA SER A 19 -0.66 -10.94 -17.35
C SER A 19 -1.95 -11.75 -17.64
N GLY A 20 -3.10 -11.09 -17.85
CA GLY A 20 -4.35 -11.73 -18.23
C GLY A 20 -5.34 -12.01 -17.08
N LYS A 21 -5.13 -11.44 -15.89
CA LYS A 21 -6.00 -11.62 -14.71
C LYS A 21 -7.46 -11.24 -14.99
N THR A 22 -7.69 -9.99 -15.32
CA THR A 22 -9.03 -9.47 -15.68
C THR A 22 -9.65 -10.20 -16.85
N SER A 23 -8.84 -10.61 -17.86
CA SER A 23 -9.33 -11.39 -18.98
C SER A 23 -9.83 -12.78 -18.57
N LEU A 24 -9.19 -13.44 -17.59
CA LEU A 24 -9.66 -14.73 -17.08
C LEU A 24 -10.95 -14.54 -16.25
N ALA A 25 -11.06 -13.50 -15.44
CA ALA A 25 -12.30 -13.19 -14.73
C ALA A 25 -13.47 -12.98 -15.71
N GLU A 26 -13.26 -12.22 -16.79
CA GLU A 26 -14.23 -12.03 -17.87
C GLU A 26 -14.62 -13.34 -18.56
N SER A 27 -13.63 -14.17 -18.87
CA SER A 27 -13.83 -15.48 -19.50
C SER A 27 -14.64 -16.42 -18.60
N MET A 28 -14.38 -16.46 -17.30
CA MET A 28 -15.15 -17.22 -16.31
C MET A 28 -16.61 -16.74 -16.22
N LEU A 29 -16.84 -15.44 -16.17
CA LEU A 29 -18.18 -14.85 -16.16
C LEU A 29 -18.94 -15.15 -17.45
N PHE A 30 -18.26 -15.10 -18.59
CA PHE A 30 -18.85 -15.43 -19.89
C PHE A 30 -19.19 -16.91 -20.02
N THR A 31 -18.27 -17.79 -19.66
CA THR A 31 -18.45 -19.25 -19.74
C THR A 31 -19.62 -19.73 -18.87
N THR A 32 -19.85 -19.08 -17.73
CA THR A 32 -20.97 -19.42 -16.84
C THR A 32 -22.27 -18.70 -17.18
N GLY A 33 -22.27 -17.87 -18.22
CA GLY A 33 -23.45 -17.10 -18.63
C GLY A 33 -23.85 -15.97 -17.67
N ALA A 34 -22.94 -15.56 -16.79
CA ALA A 34 -23.16 -14.39 -15.92
C ALA A 34 -23.15 -13.08 -16.71
N ILE A 35 -22.47 -13.08 -17.86
CA ILE A 35 -22.44 -12.04 -18.87
C ILE A 35 -22.67 -12.63 -20.26
N ASP A 36 -23.37 -11.87 -21.13
CA ASP A 36 -23.71 -12.31 -22.48
C ASP A 36 -22.57 -12.13 -23.49
N ARG A 37 -21.62 -11.24 -23.19
CA ARG A 37 -20.48 -10.91 -24.05
C ARG A 37 -19.24 -10.67 -23.19
N MET A 38 -18.13 -11.28 -23.57
CA MET A 38 -16.84 -11.09 -22.94
C MET A 38 -16.28 -9.70 -23.28
N GLY A 39 -15.94 -8.93 -22.24
CA GLY A 39 -15.29 -7.63 -22.38
C GLY A 39 -13.78 -7.75 -22.67
N LYS A 40 -13.19 -6.61 -23.06
CA LYS A 40 -11.74 -6.48 -23.28
C LYS A 40 -11.24 -5.25 -22.55
N VAL A 41 -10.10 -5.37 -21.89
CA VAL A 41 -9.46 -4.25 -21.18
C VAL A 41 -9.17 -3.08 -22.13
N THR A 42 -8.68 -3.39 -23.33
CA THR A 42 -8.40 -2.38 -24.38
C THR A 42 -9.65 -1.62 -24.86
N ASP A 43 -10.82 -2.25 -24.78
CA ASP A 43 -12.08 -1.65 -25.18
C ASP A 43 -12.76 -0.92 -24.01
N GLY A 44 -12.22 -1.03 -22.77
CA GLY A 44 -12.75 -0.41 -21.56
C GLY A 44 -14.15 -0.90 -21.17
N ASN A 45 -14.49 -2.16 -21.49
CA ASN A 45 -15.84 -2.71 -21.30
C ASN A 45 -15.85 -4.00 -20.48
N THR A 46 -14.80 -4.28 -19.71
CA THR A 46 -14.75 -5.38 -18.77
C THR A 46 -15.64 -5.13 -17.54
N VAL A 47 -16.07 -6.20 -16.89
CA VAL A 47 -16.89 -6.12 -15.67
C VAL A 47 -16.05 -5.66 -14.49
N CYS A 48 -14.80 -6.12 -14.39
CA CYS A 48 -13.94 -5.84 -13.24
C CYS A 48 -13.36 -4.43 -13.27
N ASP A 49 -12.88 -3.94 -14.42
CA ASP A 49 -12.33 -2.58 -14.57
C ASP A 49 -13.47 -1.60 -14.94
N TYR A 50 -14.23 -1.18 -13.95
CA TYR A 50 -15.42 -0.35 -14.19
C TYR A 50 -15.27 1.11 -13.73
N ASP A 51 -14.21 1.45 -12.96
CA ASP A 51 -13.91 2.84 -12.58
C ASP A 51 -13.43 3.62 -13.81
N ALA A 52 -13.78 4.90 -13.87
CA ALA A 52 -13.41 5.75 -15.01
C ALA A 52 -11.90 5.87 -15.21
N GLU A 53 -11.11 5.85 -14.13
CA GLU A 53 -9.65 5.89 -14.22
C GLU A 53 -9.06 4.54 -14.62
N GLU A 54 -9.68 3.40 -14.26
CA GLU A 54 -9.31 2.07 -14.76
C GLU A 54 -9.50 1.97 -16.27
N ILE A 55 -10.68 2.38 -16.75
CA ILE A 55 -11.01 2.38 -18.17
C ILE A 55 -10.08 3.29 -18.97
N LYS A 56 -9.83 4.51 -18.48
CA LYS A 56 -8.97 5.50 -19.14
C LYS A 56 -7.51 5.06 -19.22
N ARG A 57 -7.01 4.42 -18.17
CA ARG A 57 -5.61 3.97 -18.06
C ARG A 57 -5.41 2.56 -18.56
N GLN A 58 -6.48 1.80 -18.80
CA GLN A 58 -6.47 0.39 -19.17
C GLN A 58 -5.71 -0.49 -18.17
N ILE A 59 -5.87 -0.20 -16.88
CA ILE A 59 -5.26 -0.93 -15.75
C ILE A 59 -6.28 -1.10 -14.63
N THR A 60 -6.20 -2.23 -13.94
CA THR A 60 -6.93 -2.45 -12.68
C THR A 60 -6.27 -1.61 -11.57
N ILE A 61 -7.04 -0.81 -10.87
CA ILE A 61 -6.61 0.06 -9.77
C ILE A 61 -7.03 -0.52 -8.42
N ALA A 62 -8.26 -1.02 -8.34
CA ALA A 62 -8.82 -1.57 -7.12
C ALA A 62 -9.29 -3.00 -7.33
N THR A 63 -9.12 -3.85 -6.31
CA THR A 63 -9.60 -5.24 -6.38
C THR A 63 -11.09 -5.30 -6.67
N SER A 64 -11.50 -6.00 -7.72
CA SER A 64 -12.90 -6.24 -8.06
C SER A 64 -13.33 -7.65 -7.65
N VAL A 65 -14.60 -7.79 -7.25
CA VAL A 65 -15.18 -9.09 -6.91
C VAL A 65 -16.05 -9.56 -8.07
N ALA A 66 -15.75 -10.73 -8.61
CA ALA A 66 -16.50 -11.39 -9.67
C ALA A 66 -17.01 -12.75 -9.16
N PRO A 67 -18.24 -12.84 -8.66
CA PRO A 67 -18.82 -14.11 -8.20
C PRO A 67 -19.23 -14.98 -9.40
N VAL A 68 -18.71 -16.19 -9.46
CA VAL A 68 -18.94 -17.17 -10.52
C VAL A 68 -19.60 -18.40 -9.90
N ASN A 69 -20.62 -18.94 -10.54
CA ASN A 69 -21.29 -20.18 -10.11
C ASN A 69 -20.95 -21.30 -11.09
N PHE A 70 -20.20 -22.30 -10.64
CA PHE A 70 -19.75 -23.42 -11.48
C PHE A 70 -19.66 -24.71 -10.65
N GLY A 71 -20.03 -25.85 -11.22
CA GLY A 71 -19.87 -27.16 -10.59
C GLY A 71 -20.51 -27.32 -9.20
N GLY A 72 -21.57 -26.56 -8.91
CA GLY A 72 -22.20 -26.53 -7.56
C GLY A 72 -21.49 -25.63 -6.55
N CYS A 73 -20.33 -25.03 -6.92
CA CYS A 73 -19.59 -24.09 -6.12
C CYS A 73 -19.95 -22.63 -6.46
N LYS A 74 -19.83 -21.76 -5.46
CA LYS A 74 -19.71 -20.32 -5.65
C LYS A 74 -18.24 -19.93 -5.55
N ILE A 75 -17.67 -19.49 -6.65
CA ILE A 75 -16.29 -19.02 -6.73
C ILE A 75 -16.32 -17.49 -6.63
N ASN A 76 -15.83 -16.93 -5.54
CA ASN A 76 -15.61 -15.49 -5.42
C ASN A 76 -14.22 -15.18 -5.97
N VAL A 77 -14.14 -14.69 -7.19
CA VAL A 77 -12.90 -14.26 -7.83
C VAL A 77 -12.63 -12.83 -7.42
N LEU A 78 -11.51 -12.57 -6.77
CA LEU A 78 -11.00 -11.24 -6.48
C LEU A 78 -9.93 -10.91 -7.53
N ASP A 79 -10.28 -10.05 -8.49
CA ASP A 79 -9.35 -9.60 -9.53
C ASP A 79 -8.50 -8.46 -8.98
N GLY A 80 -7.25 -8.78 -8.62
CA GLY A 80 -6.32 -7.85 -7.98
C GLY A 80 -5.51 -7.01 -8.98
N PRO A 81 -5.15 -5.77 -8.61
CA PRO A 81 -4.31 -4.90 -9.43
C PRO A 81 -2.91 -5.52 -9.65
N GLY A 82 -2.34 -5.26 -10.82
CA GLY A 82 -1.01 -5.76 -11.19
C GLY A 82 0.11 -4.73 -11.03
N TYR A 83 -0.22 -3.47 -10.76
CA TYR A 83 0.73 -2.40 -10.53
C TYR A 83 1.07 -2.29 -9.05
N PHE A 84 2.35 -2.09 -8.75
CA PHE A 84 2.89 -2.07 -7.38
C PHE A 84 2.35 -0.93 -6.52
N ASP A 85 1.88 0.12 -7.15
CA ASP A 85 1.28 1.28 -6.50
C ASP A 85 -0.03 0.95 -5.78
N PHE A 86 -0.71 -0.12 -6.20
CA PHE A 86 -1.99 -0.56 -5.64
C PHE A 86 -1.87 -1.82 -4.77
N VAL A 87 -0.70 -2.02 -4.18
CA VAL A 87 -0.42 -3.19 -3.33
C VAL A 87 -1.37 -3.31 -2.14
N GLY A 88 -1.88 -2.20 -1.61
CA GLY A 88 -2.85 -2.21 -0.52
C GLY A 88 -4.10 -3.01 -0.81
N ASP A 89 -4.66 -2.86 -2.02
CA ASP A 89 -5.81 -3.65 -2.48
C ASP A 89 -5.50 -5.14 -2.59
N VAL A 90 -4.28 -5.50 -3.06
CA VAL A 90 -3.83 -6.90 -3.15
C VAL A 90 -3.72 -7.51 -1.75
N LEU A 91 -3.14 -6.81 -0.79
CA LEU A 91 -3.00 -7.30 0.60
C LEU A 91 -4.36 -7.46 1.28
N ALA A 92 -5.29 -6.54 1.03
CA ALA A 92 -6.65 -6.65 1.52
C ALA A 92 -7.38 -7.86 0.91
N ALA A 93 -7.16 -8.16 -0.37
CA ALA A 93 -7.71 -9.33 -1.04
C ALA A 93 -7.12 -10.65 -0.49
N ILE A 94 -5.80 -10.72 -0.30
CA ILE A 94 -5.13 -11.90 0.27
C ILE A 94 -5.71 -12.25 1.66
N ARG A 95 -6.07 -11.25 2.46
CA ARG A 95 -6.62 -11.43 3.82
C ARG A 95 -7.92 -12.22 3.86
N VAL A 96 -8.65 -12.29 2.74
CA VAL A 96 -10.02 -12.85 2.69
C VAL A 96 -10.18 -14.03 1.74
N VAL A 97 -9.10 -14.54 1.19
CA VAL A 97 -9.13 -15.70 0.27
C VAL A 97 -8.41 -16.90 0.86
N GLU A 98 -8.79 -18.08 0.41
CA GLU A 98 -8.17 -19.33 0.79
C GLU A 98 -7.03 -19.75 -0.17
N THR A 99 -6.96 -19.12 -1.36
CA THR A 99 -5.88 -19.41 -2.32
C THR A 99 -5.62 -18.20 -3.23
N GLY A 100 -4.35 -17.91 -3.48
CA GLY A 100 -3.92 -16.94 -4.49
C GLY A 100 -3.55 -17.66 -5.80
N ILE A 101 -4.02 -17.15 -6.94
CA ILE A 101 -3.63 -17.64 -8.28
C ILE A 101 -2.68 -16.62 -8.90
N ILE A 102 -1.42 -17.04 -9.08
CA ILE A 102 -0.34 -16.20 -9.60
C ILE A 102 -0.23 -16.38 -11.11
N PHE A 103 -0.34 -15.28 -11.84
CA PHE A 103 -0.31 -15.28 -13.29
C PHE A 103 1.11 -15.10 -13.83
N CYS A 104 1.53 -16.04 -14.65
CA CYS A 104 2.72 -15.97 -15.51
C CYS A 104 2.29 -16.07 -16.97
N SER A 105 2.79 -15.20 -17.85
CA SER A 105 2.53 -15.31 -19.28
C SER A 105 3.46 -16.37 -19.90
N ALA A 106 2.95 -17.21 -20.79
CA ALA A 106 3.77 -18.17 -21.52
C ALA A 106 4.90 -17.50 -22.33
N LYS A 107 4.71 -16.22 -22.68
CA LYS A 107 5.69 -15.42 -23.40
C LYS A 107 6.69 -14.70 -22.49
N ASP A 108 6.20 -14.08 -21.40
CA ASP A 108 7.01 -13.21 -20.55
C ASP A 108 7.66 -13.96 -19.37
N GLY A 109 7.20 -15.19 -19.11
CA GLY A 109 7.73 -16.03 -18.04
C GLY A 109 7.40 -15.50 -16.64
N ILE A 110 8.32 -15.70 -15.71
CA ILE A 110 8.19 -15.24 -14.32
C ILE A 110 8.53 -13.75 -14.25
N THR A 111 7.52 -12.93 -14.09
CA THR A 111 7.66 -11.47 -13.97
C THR A 111 7.85 -11.04 -12.51
N VAL A 112 8.31 -9.81 -12.30
CA VAL A 112 8.44 -9.22 -10.94
C VAL A 112 7.11 -9.22 -10.18
N GLY A 113 5.99 -9.01 -10.88
CA GLY A 113 4.67 -9.08 -10.26
C GLY A 113 4.34 -10.49 -9.74
N ALA A 114 4.75 -11.54 -10.46
CA ALA A 114 4.59 -12.92 -10.00
C ALA A 114 5.49 -13.22 -8.79
N GLU A 115 6.75 -12.77 -8.81
CA GLU A 115 7.70 -12.91 -7.68
C GLU A 115 7.17 -12.25 -6.41
N ARG A 116 6.64 -11.02 -6.52
CA ARG A 116 6.05 -10.30 -5.39
C ARG A 116 4.78 -10.98 -4.87
N SER A 117 3.92 -11.44 -5.77
CA SER A 117 2.71 -12.18 -5.41
C SER A 117 3.03 -13.42 -4.59
N TRP A 118 4.05 -14.18 -5.01
CA TRP A 118 4.55 -15.33 -4.25
C TRP A 118 5.01 -14.95 -2.84
N LYS A 119 5.80 -13.87 -2.72
CA LYS A 119 6.27 -13.37 -1.41
C LYS A 119 5.11 -12.97 -0.50
N TYR A 120 4.10 -12.28 -1.03
CA TYR A 120 2.94 -11.86 -0.25
C TYR A 120 2.11 -13.05 0.24
N LEU A 121 1.84 -14.03 -0.62
CA LEU A 121 1.12 -15.24 -0.22
C LEU A 121 1.90 -16.05 0.81
N LYS A 122 3.22 -16.22 0.62
CA LYS A 122 4.10 -16.90 1.58
C LYS A 122 4.08 -16.21 2.95
N ALA A 123 4.20 -14.88 2.98
CA ALA A 123 4.15 -14.10 4.22
C ALA A 123 2.79 -14.19 4.93
N ALA A 124 1.69 -14.16 4.15
CA ALA A 124 0.33 -14.31 4.69
C ALA A 124 -0.05 -15.76 5.05
N GLY A 125 0.78 -16.74 4.71
CA GLY A 125 0.48 -18.15 4.92
C GLY A 125 -0.66 -18.67 4.05
N VAL A 126 -0.98 -18.00 2.93
CA VAL A 126 -2.06 -18.37 2.02
C VAL A 126 -1.51 -19.29 0.92
N PRO A 127 -2.19 -20.42 0.61
CA PRO A 127 -1.85 -21.30 -0.49
C PRO A 127 -1.76 -20.60 -1.84
N ALA A 128 -0.87 -21.08 -2.71
CA ALA A 128 -0.65 -20.54 -4.05
C ALA A 128 -0.90 -21.56 -5.14
N MET A 129 -1.46 -21.11 -6.26
CA MET A 129 -1.49 -21.82 -7.55
C MET A 129 -0.86 -20.93 -8.61
N PHE A 130 -0.28 -21.50 -9.66
CA PHE A 130 0.15 -20.73 -10.83
C PHE A 130 -0.82 -20.93 -12.01
N TYR A 131 -1.08 -19.84 -12.71
CA TYR A 131 -1.78 -19.88 -13.99
C TYR A 131 -0.83 -19.38 -15.08
N ILE A 132 -0.44 -20.28 -16.00
CA ILE A 132 0.34 -19.92 -17.19
C ILE A 132 -0.64 -19.48 -18.27
N SER A 133 -0.72 -18.16 -18.46
CA SER A 133 -1.64 -17.48 -19.38
C SER A 133 -1.07 -17.37 -20.78
N LYS A 134 -1.95 -17.05 -21.75
CA LYS A 134 -1.56 -16.69 -23.13
C LYS A 134 -0.80 -17.82 -23.86
N ILE A 135 -1.21 -19.06 -23.64
CA ILE A 135 -0.61 -20.22 -24.29
C ILE A 135 -0.86 -20.27 -25.81
N ASP A 136 -1.76 -19.41 -26.31
CA ASP A 136 -2.11 -19.24 -27.72
C ASP A 136 -1.34 -18.07 -28.39
N GLU A 137 -0.53 -17.30 -27.65
CA GLU A 137 0.29 -16.24 -28.24
C GLU A 137 1.53 -16.82 -28.97
N GLU A 138 1.90 -16.17 -30.07
CA GLU A 138 3.13 -16.47 -30.80
C GLU A 138 4.38 -16.32 -29.89
N HIS A 139 5.27 -17.28 -29.93
CA HIS A 139 6.45 -17.39 -29.04
C HIS A 139 6.13 -17.67 -27.55
N GLY A 140 4.91 -18.06 -27.20
CA GLY A 140 4.59 -18.57 -25.87
C GLY A 140 5.09 -20.01 -25.70
N ASP A 141 5.81 -20.29 -24.62
CA ASP A 141 6.29 -21.64 -24.29
C ASP A 141 5.90 -22.01 -22.85
N PHE A 142 4.86 -22.82 -22.74
CA PHE A 142 4.36 -23.32 -21.45
C PHE A 142 5.44 -24.12 -20.69
N TYR A 143 6.16 -25.00 -21.39
CA TYR A 143 7.11 -25.91 -20.75
C TYR A 143 8.36 -25.18 -20.25
N ALA A 144 8.82 -24.17 -20.99
CA ALA A 144 9.91 -23.30 -20.53
C ALA A 144 9.54 -22.55 -19.25
N VAL A 145 8.30 -22.02 -19.18
CA VAL A 145 7.83 -21.33 -17.97
C VAL A 145 7.66 -22.31 -16.81
N LEU A 146 7.10 -23.50 -17.04
CA LEU A 146 6.96 -24.55 -16.04
C LEU A 146 8.33 -24.95 -15.46
N SER A 147 9.33 -25.15 -16.33
CA SER A 147 10.70 -25.48 -15.90
C SER A 147 11.31 -24.36 -15.06
N ALA A 148 11.12 -23.08 -15.45
CA ALA A 148 11.59 -21.94 -14.68
C ALA A 148 10.90 -21.82 -13.31
N LEU A 149 9.60 -22.15 -13.22
CA LEU A 149 8.87 -22.21 -11.95
C LEU A 149 9.45 -23.30 -11.03
N LYS A 150 9.71 -24.49 -11.55
CA LYS A 150 10.32 -25.60 -10.81
C LYS A 150 11.74 -25.24 -10.31
N GLU A 151 12.55 -24.65 -11.19
CA GLU A 151 13.91 -24.22 -10.82
C GLU A 151 13.88 -23.17 -9.68
N LYS A 152 12.95 -22.22 -9.76
CA LYS A 152 12.90 -21.10 -8.81
C LYS A 152 12.19 -21.44 -7.49
N TYR A 153 11.11 -22.21 -7.54
CA TYR A 153 10.24 -22.44 -6.38
C TYR A 153 10.28 -23.90 -5.88
N GLY A 154 11.03 -24.76 -6.56
CA GLY A 154 11.30 -26.11 -6.11
C GLY A 154 10.29 -27.17 -6.55
N ALA A 155 10.45 -28.36 -5.96
CA ALA A 155 9.70 -29.57 -6.33
C ALA A 155 8.20 -29.52 -6.00
N ALA A 156 7.76 -28.56 -5.18
CA ALA A 156 6.33 -28.37 -4.89
C ALA A 156 5.51 -27.95 -6.11
N ILE A 157 6.15 -27.44 -7.18
CA ILE A 157 5.49 -27.01 -8.42
C ILE A 157 5.04 -28.23 -9.22
N CYS A 158 3.73 -28.42 -9.31
CA CYS A 158 3.11 -29.58 -9.92
C CYS A 158 2.15 -29.17 -11.06
N PRO A 159 2.39 -29.56 -12.32
CA PRO A 159 1.44 -29.34 -13.39
C PRO A 159 0.21 -30.25 -13.21
N VAL A 160 -0.97 -29.65 -13.13
CA VAL A 160 -2.27 -30.35 -13.11
C VAL A 160 -2.99 -30.21 -14.46
N MET A 161 -2.48 -29.33 -15.32
CA MET A 161 -3.02 -29.08 -16.65
C MET A 161 -1.89 -28.71 -17.61
N ILE A 162 -1.98 -29.24 -18.87
CA ILE A 162 -1.03 -28.91 -19.93
C ILE A 162 -1.75 -28.49 -21.22
N PRO A 163 -1.11 -27.70 -22.10
CA PRO A 163 -1.71 -27.37 -23.39
C PRO A 163 -1.74 -28.59 -24.33
N MET A 164 -2.77 -28.68 -25.14
CA MET A 164 -2.81 -29.63 -26.27
C MET A 164 -1.76 -29.27 -27.33
N SER A 165 -1.13 -30.25 -27.94
CA SER A 165 -0.07 -30.03 -28.94
C SER A 165 -0.55 -29.31 -30.21
N ASP A 166 -1.86 -29.39 -30.51
CA ASP A 166 -2.48 -28.67 -31.63
C ASP A 166 -2.91 -27.23 -31.31
N GLY A 167 -2.73 -26.80 -30.06
CA GLY A 167 -3.09 -25.46 -29.58
C GLY A 167 -4.60 -25.21 -29.44
N THR A 168 -5.45 -26.21 -29.62
CA THR A 168 -6.91 -26.03 -29.61
C THR A 168 -7.54 -26.13 -28.23
N GLY A 169 -6.76 -26.50 -27.19
CA GLY A 169 -7.30 -26.73 -25.86
C GLY A 169 -6.25 -27.05 -24.82
N VAL A 170 -6.72 -27.58 -23.70
CA VAL A 170 -5.89 -28.01 -22.58
C VAL A 170 -6.28 -29.42 -22.14
N ILE A 171 -5.33 -30.14 -21.55
CA ILE A 171 -5.54 -31.48 -21.00
C ILE A 171 -5.48 -31.39 -19.47
N ASP A 172 -6.53 -31.82 -18.82
CA ASP A 172 -6.62 -32.06 -17.40
C ASP A 172 -5.95 -33.38 -17.06
N LEU A 173 -4.82 -33.30 -16.40
CA LEU A 173 -4.02 -34.49 -16.04
C LEU A 173 -4.66 -35.30 -14.91
N VAL A 174 -5.49 -34.68 -14.07
CA VAL A 174 -6.16 -35.36 -12.95
C VAL A 174 -7.26 -36.30 -13.49
N HIS A 175 -8.16 -35.77 -14.31
CA HIS A 175 -9.30 -36.52 -14.85
C HIS A 175 -8.98 -37.19 -16.21
N ASN A 176 -7.74 -37.10 -16.67
CA ASN A 176 -7.29 -37.64 -17.96
C ASN A 176 -8.24 -37.26 -19.11
N THR A 177 -8.60 -36.00 -19.20
CA THR A 177 -9.62 -35.48 -20.11
C THR A 177 -9.13 -34.21 -20.81
N ALA A 178 -9.34 -34.10 -22.11
CA ALA A 178 -9.03 -32.90 -22.86
C ALA A 178 -10.25 -31.98 -22.99
N TYR A 179 -10.01 -30.68 -22.83
CA TYR A 179 -10.97 -29.59 -23.01
C TYR A 179 -10.63 -28.85 -24.30
N GLN A 180 -11.27 -29.24 -25.39
CA GLN A 180 -11.06 -28.64 -26.69
C GLN A 180 -12.01 -27.49 -26.92
N THR A 181 -11.47 -26.31 -27.33
CA THR A 181 -12.25 -25.09 -27.56
C THR A 181 -12.30 -24.77 -29.05
N ASN A 182 -13.52 -24.69 -29.60
CA ASN A 182 -13.76 -24.32 -30.98
C ASN A 182 -14.78 -23.15 -31.03
N GLY A 183 -14.37 -22.03 -31.61
CA GLY A 183 -15.24 -20.84 -31.71
C GLY A 183 -15.76 -20.35 -30.36
N GLY A 184 -14.97 -20.44 -29.30
CA GLY A 184 -15.30 -20.02 -27.94
C GLY A 184 -16.19 -21.00 -27.15
N LYS A 185 -16.51 -22.17 -27.73
CA LYS A 185 -17.26 -23.23 -27.04
C LYS A 185 -16.31 -24.36 -26.69
N THR A 186 -16.33 -24.78 -25.45
CA THR A 186 -15.49 -25.86 -24.93
C THR A 186 -16.28 -27.19 -24.93
N ALA A 187 -15.61 -28.28 -25.33
CA ALA A 187 -16.11 -29.63 -25.26
C ALA A 187 -15.10 -30.56 -24.59
N LYS A 188 -15.57 -31.45 -23.74
CA LYS A 188 -14.74 -32.50 -23.15
C LYS A 188 -14.57 -33.63 -24.18
N VAL A 189 -13.33 -33.99 -24.47
CA VAL A 189 -12.98 -35.04 -25.41
C VAL A 189 -11.92 -35.97 -24.80
N ALA A 190 -11.73 -37.13 -25.38
CA ALA A 190 -10.63 -38.03 -24.99
C ALA A 190 -9.28 -37.36 -25.32
N VAL A 191 -8.25 -37.68 -24.55
CA VAL A 191 -6.89 -37.22 -24.80
C VAL A 191 -6.45 -37.64 -26.21
N PRO A 192 -5.97 -36.73 -27.05
CA PRO A 192 -5.48 -37.05 -28.39
C PRO A 192 -4.28 -38.00 -28.34
N ALA A 193 -4.20 -38.92 -29.29
CA ALA A 193 -3.08 -39.85 -29.36
C ALA A 193 -1.71 -39.17 -29.50
N ALA A 194 -1.69 -37.97 -30.10
CA ALA A 194 -0.45 -37.17 -30.22
C ALA A 194 0.09 -36.69 -28.88
N ASP A 195 -0.75 -36.55 -27.86
CA ASP A 195 -0.39 -36.04 -26.54
C ASP A 195 -0.23 -37.18 -25.51
N ALA A 196 -0.56 -38.43 -25.85
CA ALA A 196 -0.66 -39.55 -24.92
C ALA A 196 0.63 -39.79 -24.12
N ASP A 197 1.78 -39.83 -24.78
CA ASP A 197 3.08 -40.09 -24.14
C ASP A 197 3.42 -38.97 -23.15
N LYS A 198 3.13 -37.71 -23.51
CA LYS A 198 3.38 -36.56 -22.64
C LYS A 198 2.43 -36.52 -21.43
N VAL A 199 1.19 -36.91 -21.64
CA VAL A 199 0.20 -37.03 -20.56
C VAL A 199 0.61 -38.13 -19.58
N GLU A 200 1.07 -39.29 -20.05
CA GLU A 200 1.54 -40.39 -19.19
C GLU A 200 2.72 -39.92 -18.31
N GLU A 201 3.74 -39.26 -18.91
CA GLU A 201 4.89 -38.73 -18.22
C GLU A 201 4.46 -37.73 -17.12
N MET A 202 3.64 -36.72 -17.49
CA MET A 202 3.23 -35.65 -16.57
C MET A 202 2.24 -36.13 -15.51
N ARG A 203 1.41 -37.15 -15.83
CA ARG A 203 0.48 -37.75 -14.86
C ARG A 203 1.22 -38.57 -13.81
N MET A 204 2.32 -39.23 -14.15
CA MET A 204 3.17 -39.92 -13.18
C MET A 204 3.77 -38.93 -12.18
N GLU A 205 4.30 -37.80 -12.65
CA GLU A 205 4.80 -36.73 -11.80
C GLU A 205 3.69 -36.14 -10.91
N LEU A 206 2.48 -35.98 -11.44
CA LEU A 206 1.31 -35.52 -10.70
C LEU A 206 0.94 -36.48 -9.56
N MET A 207 0.91 -37.77 -9.81
CA MET A 207 0.58 -38.80 -8.81
C MET A 207 1.63 -38.83 -7.68
N GLU A 208 2.91 -38.71 -8.03
CA GLU A 208 3.99 -38.61 -7.06
C GLU A 208 3.81 -37.36 -6.16
N ALA A 209 3.52 -36.21 -6.76
CA ALA A 209 3.29 -34.96 -6.03
C ALA A 209 2.00 -34.99 -5.18
N ALA A 210 0.96 -35.70 -5.61
CA ALA A 210 -0.29 -35.85 -4.87
C ALA A 210 -0.21 -36.85 -3.71
N ALA A 211 0.82 -37.69 -3.65
CA ALA A 211 1.02 -38.67 -2.59
C ALA A 211 1.56 -38.01 -1.29
N VAL A 212 0.82 -37.03 -0.73
CA VAL A 212 1.25 -36.23 0.43
C VAL A 212 0.89 -36.82 1.79
N THR A 213 -0.07 -37.77 1.84
CA THR A 213 -0.44 -38.47 3.09
C THR A 213 0.23 -39.83 3.13
N GLU A 214 0.47 -40.40 4.34
CA GLU A 214 1.07 -41.70 4.53
C GLU A 214 0.34 -42.78 3.72
N GLU A 215 -1.01 -42.77 3.76
CA GLU A 215 -1.86 -43.75 3.03
C GLU A 215 -1.69 -43.63 1.50
N LEU A 216 -1.68 -42.43 0.96
CA LEU A 216 -1.50 -42.23 -0.49
C LEU A 216 -0.08 -42.53 -0.92
N MET A 217 0.92 -42.24 -0.07
CA MET A 217 2.32 -42.54 -0.36
C MET A 217 2.60 -44.07 -0.36
N GLU A 218 2.11 -44.80 0.65
CA GLU A 218 2.22 -46.27 0.67
C GLU A 218 1.58 -46.89 -0.58
N LYS A 219 0.35 -46.47 -0.91
CA LYS A 219 -0.34 -46.98 -2.08
C LYS A 219 0.42 -46.68 -3.38
N PHE A 220 0.89 -45.44 -3.55
CA PHE A 220 1.65 -45.08 -4.76
C PHE A 220 2.96 -45.85 -4.88
N LEU A 221 3.68 -46.06 -3.79
CA LEU A 221 4.91 -46.86 -3.79
C LEU A 221 4.67 -48.34 -4.13
N ASP A 222 3.52 -48.87 -3.73
CA ASP A 222 3.17 -50.28 -3.98
C ASP A 222 2.62 -50.53 -5.41
N THR A 223 1.82 -49.60 -5.95
CA THR A 223 1.08 -49.78 -7.18
C THR A 223 1.54 -48.91 -8.34
N MET A 224 2.26 -47.82 -8.06
CA MET A 224 2.60 -46.73 -8.98
C MET A 224 1.35 -46.06 -9.60
N GLU A 225 0.20 -46.22 -8.96
CA GLU A 225 -1.08 -45.70 -9.45
C GLU A 225 -1.91 -45.09 -8.29
N LEU A 226 -2.59 -43.94 -8.58
CA LEU A 226 -3.64 -43.35 -7.78
C LEU A 226 -4.88 -43.15 -8.65
N THR A 227 -6.07 -43.31 -8.06
CA THR A 227 -7.32 -42.96 -8.75
C THR A 227 -7.49 -41.44 -8.84
N ASP A 228 -8.38 -40.95 -9.71
CA ASP A 228 -8.64 -39.53 -9.89
C ASP A 228 -9.11 -38.89 -8.58
N GLU A 229 -9.95 -39.58 -7.80
CA GLU A 229 -10.44 -39.12 -6.50
C GLU A 229 -9.32 -38.99 -5.45
N GLU A 230 -8.38 -39.93 -5.45
CA GLU A 230 -7.20 -39.95 -4.59
C GLU A 230 -6.24 -38.81 -4.94
N ILE A 231 -6.02 -38.55 -6.22
CA ILE A 231 -5.23 -37.43 -6.71
C ILE A 231 -5.87 -36.11 -6.23
N VAL A 232 -7.20 -35.95 -6.36
CA VAL A 232 -7.91 -34.75 -5.87
C VAL A 232 -7.75 -34.57 -4.36
N VAL A 233 -7.87 -35.65 -3.58
CA VAL A 233 -7.69 -35.60 -2.11
C VAL A 233 -6.26 -35.18 -1.77
N GLY A 234 -5.26 -35.75 -2.42
CA GLY A 234 -3.85 -35.43 -2.22
C GLY A 234 -3.52 -33.99 -2.59
N LEU A 235 -3.95 -33.54 -3.77
CA LEU A 235 -3.75 -32.16 -4.21
C LEU A 235 -4.42 -31.15 -3.27
N LYS A 236 -5.63 -31.44 -2.80
CA LYS A 236 -6.34 -30.57 -1.85
C LYS A 236 -5.62 -30.47 -0.51
N ALA A 237 -5.13 -31.59 0.02
CA ALA A 237 -4.35 -31.63 1.25
C ALA A 237 -3.00 -30.89 1.07
N GLY A 238 -2.27 -31.23 0.01
CA GLY A 238 -0.96 -30.61 -0.29
C GLY A 238 -1.05 -29.10 -0.55
N LEU A 239 -2.11 -28.64 -1.23
CA LEU A 239 -2.34 -27.21 -1.43
C LEU A 239 -2.65 -26.52 -0.10
N ALA A 240 -3.50 -27.08 0.74
CA ALA A 240 -3.83 -26.52 2.05
C ALA A 240 -2.60 -26.44 2.98
N GLU A 241 -1.73 -27.45 2.94
CA GLU A 241 -0.47 -27.49 3.70
C GLU A 241 0.68 -26.72 3.03
N ARG A 242 0.47 -26.27 1.79
CA ARG A 242 1.47 -25.56 0.96
C ARG A 242 2.67 -26.42 0.59
N SER A 243 2.51 -27.73 0.59
CA SER A 243 3.49 -28.72 0.14
C SER A 243 3.39 -28.99 -1.36
N VAL A 244 2.23 -28.70 -1.98
CA VAL A 244 1.99 -28.78 -3.43
C VAL A 244 1.48 -27.45 -3.94
N VAL A 245 2.01 -27.03 -5.09
CA VAL A 245 1.62 -25.79 -5.79
C VAL A 245 1.16 -26.15 -7.19
N PRO A 246 -0.16 -26.31 -7.41
CA PRO A 246 -0.70 -26.68 -8.71
C PRO A 246 -0.44 -25.62 -9.78
N VAL A 247 -0.11 -26.09 -11.00
CA VAL A 247 0.05 -25.22 -12.18
C VAL A 247 -1.04 -25.57 -13.18
N VAL A 248 -1.85 -24.56 -13.53
CA VAL A 248 -2.87 -24.63 -14.57
C VAL A 248 -2.51 -23.69 -15.72
N CYS A 249 -3.14 -23.86 -16.88
CA CYS A 249 -2.85 -23.01 -18.03
C CYS A 249 -4.10 -22.70 -18.86
N GLY A 250 -3.98 -21.70 -19.74
CA GLY A 250 -5.04 -21.36 -20.67
C GLY A 250 -4.80 -20.06 -21.43
N ALA A 251 -5.79 -19.71 -22.26
CA ALA A 251 -5.84 -18.47 -23.01
C ALA A 251 -7.24 -17.87 -22.89
N ALA A 252 -7.37 -16.90 -21.99
CA ALA A 252 -8.65 -16.35 -21.61
C ALA A 252 -9.40 -15.66 -22.77
N MET A 253 -8.68 -14.95 -23.65
CA MET A 253 -9.28 -14.23 -24.77
C MET A 253 -9.89 -15.14 -25.85
N SER A 254 -9.36 -16.33 -26.01
CA SER A 254 -9.89 -17.40 -26.87
C SER A 254 -10.78 -18.40 -26.13
N ASN A 255 -10.98 -18.18 -24.81
CA ASN A 255 -11.72 -19.06 -23.88
C ASN A 255 -11.13 -20.46 -23.75
N VAL A 256 -9.85 -20.64 -24.09
CA VAL A 256 -9.15 -21.93 -23.98
C VAL A 256 -8.79 -22.22 -22.53
N GLY A 257 -9.21 -23.38 -22.01
CA GLY A 257 -8.89 -23.84 -20.66
C GLY A 257 -9.73 -23.23 -19.53
N THR A 258 -10.59 -22.24 -19.77
CA THR A 258 -11.35 -21.55 -18.71
C THR A 258 -12.23 -22.51 -17.90
N GLU A 259 -12.95 -23.41 -18.57
CA GLU A 259 -13.81 -24.40 -17.89
C GLU A 259 -12.98 -25.36 -17.03
N ALA A 260 -11.84 -25.82 -17.56
CA ALA A 260 -10.92 -26.70 -16.84
C ALA A 260 -10.31 -26.03 -15.61
N VAL A 261 -9.96 -24.73 -15.71
CA VAL A 261 -9.47 -23.93 -14.56
C VAL A 261 -10.56 -23.80 -13.49
N MET A 262 -11.81 -23.54 -13.87
CA MET A 262 -12.92 -23.50 -12.89
C MET A 262 -13.14 -24.86 -12.22
N GLN A 263 -13.01 -25.96 -12.96
CA GLN A 263 -13.07 -27.31 -12.40
C GLN A 263 -11.94 -27.52 -11.39
N ALA A 264 -10.70 -27.20 -11.74
CA ALA A 264 -9.54 -27.27 -10.85
C ALA A 264 -9.74 -26.46 -9.55
N VAL A 265 -10.30 -25.25 -9.65
CA VAL A 265 -10.65 -24.43 -8.48
C VAL A 265 -11.68 -25.12 -7.61
N CYS A 266 -12.72 -25.72 -8.18
CA CYS A 266 -13.74 -26.44 -7.41
C CYS A 266 -13.16 -27.66 -6.68
N ASP A 267 -12.25 -28.38 -7.32
CA ASP A 267 -11.71 -29.66 -6.85
C ASP A 267 -10.60 -29.47 -5.79
N TYR A 268 -9.63 -28.58 -6.04
CA TYR A 268 -8.42 -28.51 -5.20
C TYR A 268 -8.39 -27.32 -4.24
N VAL A 269 -8.98 -26.16 -4.61
CA VAL A 269 -8.96 -24.99 -3.71
C VAL A 269 -9.72 -25.34 -2.44
N PRO A 270 -9.12 -25.17 -1.25
CA PRO A 270 -9.82 -25.44 0.00
C PRO A 270 -11.04 -24.54 0.17
N ALA A 271 -12.10 -25.09 0.73
CA ALA A 271 -13.20 -24.28 1.21
C ALA A 271 -12.78 -23.50 2.45
N PRO A 272 -13.44 -22.37 2.77
CA PRO A 272 -13.26 -21.71 4.04
C PRO A 272 -13.51 -22.65 5.22
N GLU A 273 -12.84 -22.39 6.34
CA GLU A 273 -13.10 -23.12 7.59
C GLU A 273 -14.56 -22.91 8.02
N ASP A 274 -15.26 -24.01 8.33
CA ASP A 274 -16.67 -23.92 8.72
C ASP A 274 -16.81 -23.53 10.20
N LYS A 275 -17.01 -22.24 10.45
CA LYS A 275 -17.33 -21.63 11.74
C LYS A 275 -18.78 -21.14 11.80
N SER A 276 -19.68 -21.77 11.07
CA SER A 276 -21.10 -21.37 10.98
C SER A 276 -21.85 -21.45 12.30
N ALA A 277 -21.39 -22.31 13.23
CA ALA A 277 -21.96 -22.46 14.57
C ALA A 277 -21.47 -21.39 15.58
N GLU A 278 -20.43 -20.63 15.25
CA GLU A 278 -19.88 -19.59 16.10
C GLU A 278 -20.69 -18.28 15.98
N PRO A 279 -20.55 -17.35 16.96
CA PRO A 279 -21.10 -16.00 16.84
C PRO A 279 -20.64 -15.32 15.56
N VAL A 280 -21.51 -14.48 14.99
CA VAL A 280 -21.20 -13.80 13.73
C VAL A 280 -20.02 -12.85 13.87
N CYS A 281 -19.08 -12.97 12.96
CA CYS A 281 -17.95 -12.06 12.78
C CYS A 281 -17.66 -11.87 11.29
N GLY A 282 -17.44 -10.64 10.88
CA GLY A 282 -17.09 -10.29 9.51
C GLY A 282 -15.91 -9.33 9.47
N PHE A 283 -15.16 -9.40 8.39
CA PHE A 283 -14.02 -8.53 8.09
C PHE A 283 -14.33 -7.67 6.87
N VAL A 284 -14.27 -6.35 7.03
CA VAL A 284 -14.47 -5.38 5.94
C VAL A 284 -13.14 -5.23 5.19
N PHE A 285 -13.01 -5.87 4.04
CA PHE A 285 -11.75 -5.82 3.29
C PHE A 285 -11.72 -4.77 2.19
N LYS A 286 -12.89 -4.24 1.81
CA LYS A 286 -13.02 -3.22 0.78
C LYS A 286 -14.24 -2.34 1.03
N THR A 287 -14.08 -1.06 0.78
CA THR A 287 -15.18 -0.07 0.78
C THR A 287 -15.17 0.68 -0.54
N VAL A 288 -16.34 0.91 -1.11
CA VAL A 288 -16.52 1.68 -2.34
C VAL A 288 -17.63 2.68 -2.13
N SER A 289 -17.38 3.93 -2.49
CA SER A 289 -18.39 5.00 -2.47
C SER A 289 -18.63 5.50 -3.88
N ASP A 290 -19.86 5.42 -4.32
CA ASP A 290 -20.30 5.95 -5.62
C ASP A 290 -21.48 6.95 -5.47
N GLN A 291 -22.04 7.40 -6.59
CA GLN A 291 -23.19 8.30 -6.60
C GLN A 291 -24.47 7.68 -6.00
N PHE A 292 -24.53 6.36 -5.85
CA PHE A 292 -25.69 5.63 -5.32
C PHE A 292 -25.56 5.31 -3.85
N GLY A 293 -24.36 5.45 -3.28
CA GLY A 293 -24.08 5.24 -1.87
C GLY A 293 -22.77 4.53 -1.60
N LYS A 294 -22.59 4.15 -0.34
CA LYS A 294 -21.42 3.44 0.15
C LYS A 294 -21.73 1.94 0.29
N TYR A 295 -20.83 1.11 -0.20
CA TYR A 295 -20.88 -0.35 -0.06
C TYR A 295 -19.61 -0.83 0.66
N SER A 296 -19.79 -1.63 1.70
CA SER A 296 -18.70 -2.29 2.41
C SER A 296 -18.74 -3.77 2.10
N PHE A 297 -17.64 -4.28 1.53
CA PHE A 297 -17.49 -5.71 1.22
C PHE A 297 -16.95 -6.43 2.44
N VAL A 298 -17.69 -7.45 2.86
CA VAL A 298 -17.44 -8.18 4.10
C VAL A 298 -17.20 -9.65 3.78
N LYS A 299 -16.09 -10.20 4.25
CA LYS A 299 -15.87 -11.64 4.39
C LYS A 299 -16.56 -12.07 5.66
N VAL A 300 -17.48 -13.01 5.58
CA VAL A 300 -18.09 -13.66 6.76
C VAL A 300 -17.09 -14.65 7.34
N VAL A 301 -16.46 -14.30 8.46
CA VAL A 301 -15.41 -15.13 9.08
C VAL A 301 -16.01 -16.23 9.92
N SER A 302 -17.09 -15.93 10.65
CA SER A 302 -17.85 -16.92 11.42
C SER A 302 -19.33 -16.57 11.45
N GLY A 303 -20.17 -17.55 11.81
CA GLY A 303 -21.61 -17.38 11.84
C GLY A 303 -22.23 -17.17 10.47
N LYS A 304 -23.27 -16.35 10.43
CA LYS A 304 -24.05 -16.03 9.23
C LYS A 304 -24.53 -14.60 9.29
N ILE A 305 -24.36 -13.85 8.22
CA ILE A 305 -24.89 -12.49 8.09
C ILE A 305 -26.24 -12.53 7.39
N THR A 306 -27.26 -11.94 8.00
CA THR A 306 -28.61 -11.81 7.42
C THR A 306 -29.03 -10.35 7.39
N ALA A 307 -29.95 -9.99 6.50
CA ALA A 307 -30.57 -8.67 6.52
C ALA A 307 -31.26 -8.43 7.89
N ASP A 308 -31.29 -7.20 8.34
CA ASP A 308 -31.83 -6.77 9.66
C ASP A 308 -31.03 -7.18 10.89
N LEU A 309 -29.92 -7.90 10.75
CA LEU A 309 -29.01 -8.20 11.86
C LEU A 309 -28.37 -6.90 12.39
N SER A 310 -28.10 -6.83 13.68
CA SER A 310 -27.31 -5.74 14.26
C SER A 310 -25.90 -6.22 14.53
N LEU A 311 -24.91 -5.52 13.97
CA LEU A 311 -23.50 -5.81 14.17
C LEU A 311 -22.80 -4.64 14.83
N ARG A 312 -21.86 -4.94 15.71
CA ARG A 312 -20.97 -3.97 16.34
C ARG A 312 -19.73 -3.78 15.47
N ASN A 313 -19.45 -2.55 15.08
CA ASN A 313 -18.16 -2.15 14.55
C ASN A 313 -17.20 -1.92 15.72
N VAL A 314 -16.17 -2.74 15.82
CA VAL A 314 -15.25 -2.73 16.97
C VAL A 314 -14.47 -1.42 17.03
N ARG A 315 -13.86 -1.00 15.93
CA ARG A 315 -13.07 0.25 15.85
C ARG A 315 -13.91 1.50 16.19
N ALA A 316 -15.12 1.61 15.62
CA ALA A 316 -15.99 2.76 15.82
C ALA A 316 -16.77 2.69 17.13
N SER A 317 -16.75 1.55 17.82
CA SER A 317 -17.56 1.27 19.03
C SER A 317 -19.05 1.53 18.80
N SER A 318 -19.54 1.44 17.55
CA SER A 318 -20.94 1.62 17.16
C SER A 318 -21.62 0.28 16.94
N THR A 319 -22.94 0.23 17.11
CA THR A 319 -23.76 -0.92 16.71
C THR A 319 -24.72 -0.48 15.65
N ASP A 320 -24.58 -1.07 14.47
CA ASP A 320 -25.30 -0.69 13.28
C ASP A 320 -26.28 -1.79 12.91
N LYS A 321 -27.55 -1.42 12.63
CA LYS A 321 -28.51 -2.35 12.07
C LYS A 321 -28.28 -2.47 10.57
N LEU A 322 -28.08 -3.69 10.07
CA LEU A 322 -27.88 -3.96 8.67
C LEU A 322 -29.16 -3.67 7.88
N GLY A 323 -28.95 -3.11 6.71
CA GLY A 323 -29.99 -2.99 5.70
C GLY A 323 -29.96 -4.17 4.72
N ARG A 324 -29.94 -3.85 3.44
CA ARG A 324 -29.89 -4.86 2.38
C ARG A 324 -28.49 -5.38 2.16
N LEU A 325 -28.42 -6.65 1.86
CA LEU A 325 -27.20 -7.35 1.49
C LEU A 325 -27.14 -7.54 -0.02
N TYR A 326 -25.97 -7.47 -0.60
CA TYR A 326 -25.78 -7.58 -2.05
C TYR A 326 -24.62 -8.49 -2.38
N THR A 327 -24.79 -9.25 -3.45
CA THR A 327 -23.68 -9.78 -4.24
C THR A 327 -23.40 -8.77 -5.37
N ILE A 328 -22.16 -8.35 -5.53
CA ILE A 328 -21.76 -7.34 -6.50
C ILE A 328 -20.83 -7.98 -7.53
N CYS A 329 -21.13 -7.73 -8.80
CA CYS A 329 -20.32 -8.14 -9.95
C CYS A 329 -20.12 -6.90 -10.84
N GLY A 330 -18.97 -6.24 -10.73
CA GLY A 330 -18.74 -4.94 -11.35
C GLY A 330 -19.74 -3.91 -10.87
N LYS A 331 -20.51 -3.32 -11.81
CA LYS A 331 -21.60 -2.36 -11.50
C LYS A 331 -22.94 -3.03 -11.15
N LYS A 332 -23.06 -4.34 -11.40
CA LYS A 332 -24.32 -5.06 -11.19
C LYS A 332 -24.44 -5.50 -9.73
N THR A 333 -25.47 -5.01 -9.07
CA THR A 333 -25.83 -5.40 -7.69
C THR A 333 -27.01 -6.37 -7.73
N THR A 334 -26.90 -7.47 -6.98
CA THR A 334 -27.98 -8.45 -6.81
C THR A 334 -28.27 -8.58 -5.33
N GLU A 335 -29.51 -8.28 -4.90
CA GLU A 335 -29.91 -8.39 -3.51
C GLU A 335 -29.94 -9.87 -3.05
N VAL A 336 -29.37 -10.13 -1.89
CA VAL A 336 -29.37 -11.43 -1.25
C VAL A 336 -29.92 -11.33 0.19
N LYS A 337 -30.51 -12.40 0.68
CA LYS A 337 -31.11 -12.40 2.04
C LYS A 337 -30.10 -12.69 3.13
N GLU A 338 -29.07 -13.44 2.80
CA GLU A 338 -28.10 -13.96 3.73
C GLU A 338 -26.76 -14.30 3.05
N ALA A 339 -25.70 -14.33 3.83
CA ALA A 339 -24.38 -14.83 3.47
C ALA A 339 -23.89 -15.81 4.56
N CYS A 340 -23.46 -17.00 4.14
CA CYS A 340 -22.94 -18.02 5.05
C CYS A 340 -21.49 -17.73 5.46
N CYS A 341 -21.02 -18.45 6.48
CA CYS A 341 -19.60 -18.47 6.84
C CYS A 341 -18.73 -18.72 5.60
N GLY A 342 -17.66 -17.99 5.46
CA GLY A 342 -16.73 -18.07 4.33
C GLY A 342 -17.14 -17.26 3.09
N ASP A 343 -18.38 -16.79 2.99
CA ASP A 343 -18.83 -16.04 1.81
C ASP A 343 -18.42 -14.57 1.85
N ILE A 344 -18.47 -13.92 0.70
CA ILE A 344 -18.24 -12.49 0.51
C ILE A 344 -19.57 -11.82 0.14
N VAL A 345 -19.94 -10.79 0.92
CA VAL A 345 -21.17 -10.02 0.72
C VAL A 345 -20.89 -8.53 0.81
N ALA A 346 -21.63 -7.72 0.09
CA ALA A 346 -21.58 -6.27 0.22
C ALA A 346 -22.77 -5.77 1.05
N VAL A 347 -22.50 -4.88 1.99
CA VAL A 347 -23.50 -4.22 2.84
C VAL A 347 -23.58 -2.76 2.45
N GLY A 348 -24.77 -2.29 2.10
CA GLY A 348 -24.96 -0.90 1.68
C GLY A 348 -25.22 0.05 2.85
N LYS A 349 -24.80 1.30 2.69
CA LYS A 349 -25.09 2.43 3.59
C LYS A 349 -24.53 2.30 5.02
N MET A 350 -23.36 1.67 5.17
CA MET A 350 -22.65 1.57 6.44
C MET A 350 -21.50 2.58 6.48
N GLU A 351 -21.22 3.15 7.66
CA GLU A 351 -20.06 4.02 7.91
C GLU A 351 -18.80 3.21 8.25
N TRP A 352 -18.72 1.99 7.74
CA TRP A 352 -17.58 1.11 7.92
C TRP A 352 -16.44 1.49 6.97
N LYS A 353 -15.22 1.21 7.40
CA LYS A 353 -14.00 1.46 6.63
C LYS A 353 -13.31 0.15 6.31
N THR A 354 -12.49 0.14 5.29
CA THR A 354 -11.58 -0.97 4.98
C THR A 354 -10.70 -1.26 6.20
N GLY A 355 -10.62 -2.53 6.59
CA GLY A 355 -9.93 -3.00 7.79
C GLY A 355 -10.80 -3.14 9.04
N ASP A 356 -12.07 -2.72 9.03
CA ASP A 356 -12.96 -2.85 10.19
C ASP A 356 -13.36 -4.30 10.46
N THR A 357 -13.43 -4.65 11.74
CA THR A 357 -14.10 -5.86 12.22
C THR A 357 -15.53 -5.55 12.65
N VAL A 358 -16.47 -6.36 12.18
CA VAL A 358 -17.90 -6.28 12.56
C VAL A 358 -18.34 -7.60 13.16
N CYS A 359 -18.95 -7.58 14.35
CA CYS A 359 -19.24 -8.79 15.08
C CYS A 359 -20.57 -8.71 15.86
N ASP A 360 -20.97 -9.85 16.45
CA ASP A 360 -22.10 -9.89 17.37
C ASP A 360 -21.84 -8.95 18.57
N PRO A 361 -22.77 -8.01 18.87
CA PRO A 361 -22.61 -7.09 20.00
C PRO A 361 -22.44 -7.78 21.37
N LYS A 362 -22.82 -9.05 21.49
CA LYS A 362 -22.69 -9.84 22.73
C LYS A 362 -21.36 -10.60 22.83
N ASN A 363 -20.68 -10.75 21.70
CA ASN A 363 -19.43 -11.50 21.59
C ASN A 363 -18.44 -10.65 20.78
N GLU A 364 -17.90 -9.61 21.41
CA GLU A 364 -16.97 -8.70 20.76
C GLU A 364 -15.64 -9.41 20.48
N VAL A 365 -15.25 -9.46 19.21
CA VAL A 365 -13.99 -10.01 18.71
C VAL A 365 -13.38 -9.00 17.77
N GLU A 366 -12.10 -8.71 17.95
CA GLU A 366 -11.32 -7.89 17.03
C GLU A 366 -10.36 -8.78 16.23
N LEU A 367 -10.50 -8.74 14.91
CA LEU A 367 -9.60 -9.46 14.01
C LEU A 367 -8.31 -8.66 13.81
N PRO A 368 -7.17 -9.34 13.54
CA PRO A 368 -5.91 -8.64 13.24
C PRO A 368 -6.08 -7.61 12.13
N ALA A 369 -5.51 -6.42 12.35
CA ALA A 369 -5.54 -5.33 11.38
C ALA A 369 -4.81 -5.69 10.08
N LEU A 370 -5.16 -4.97 9.00
CA LEU A 370 -4.40 -5.05 7.76
C LEU A 370 -3.05 -4.34 7.94
N GLU A 371 -1.97 -5.06 7.71
CA GLU A 371 -0.63 -4.48 7.67
C GLU A 371 -0.36 -3.94 6.27
N MET A 372 -0.25 -2.61 6.17
CA MET A 372 0.09 -1.94 4.93
C MET A 372 1.58 -1.58 4.91
N PRO A 373 2.25 -1.67 3.75
CA PRO A 373 3.62 -1.20 3.64
C PRO A 373 3.69 0.30 3.86
N ASP A 374 4.80 0.77 4.44
CA ASP A 374 5.04 2.20 4.64
C ASP A 374 5.00 2.95 3.28
N PRO A 375 4.32 4.10 3.21
CA PRO A 375 4.31 4.91 2.01
C PRO A 375 5.73 5.38 1.68
N CYS A 376 6.13 5.22 0.41
CA CYS A 376 7.48 5.54 -0.03
C CYS A 376 7.57 6.69 -1.05
N TYR A 377 6.43 7.26 -1.46
CA TYR A 377 6.35 8.40 -2.36
C TYR A 377 5.50 9.52 -1.77
N SER A 378 6.09 10.69 -1.51
CA SER A 378 5.45 11.81 -0.83
C SER A 378 5.49 13.08 -1.67
N MET A 379 4.33 13.74 -1.83
CA MET A 379 4.20 15.01 -2.54
C MET A 379 3.35 16.00 -1.74
N ALA A 380 3.68 17.28 -1.84
CA ALA A 380 2.79 18.33 -1.38
C ALA A 380 1.64 18.49 -2.36
N ILE A 381 0.41 18.49 -1.87
CA ILE A 381 -0.80 18.66 -2.65
C ILE A 381 -1.50 19.96 -2.29
N SER A 382 -1.87 20.73 -3.28
CA SER A 382 -2.62 21.98 -3.11
C SER A 382 -3.73 22.11 -4.15
N PRO A 383 -4.84 22.78 -3.86
CA PRO A 383 -5.83 23.09 -4.87
C PRO A 383 -5.29 24.10 -5.87
N LYS A 384 -5.63 23.96 -7.17
CA LYS A 384 -5.32 24.99 -8.17
C LYS A 384 -6.08 26.29 -7.92
N THR A 385 -7.26 26.21 -7.33
CA THR A 385 -8.08 27.36 -6.97
C THR A 385 -7.93 27.66 -5.50
N LYS A 386 -7.44 28.86 -5.15
CA LYS A 386 -7.26 29.28 -3.74
C LYS A 386 -8.55 29.12 -2.92
N GLY A 387 -8.42 28.65 -1.67
CA GLY A 387 -9.52 28.48 -0.72
C GLY A 387 -10.32 27.18 -0.88
N GLN A 388 -9.84 26.19 -1.64
CA GLN A 388 -10.45 24.88 -1.72
C GLN A 388 -9.70 23.80 -0.91
N ASP A 389 -8.84 24.19 0.01
CA ASP A 389 -8.02 23.29 0.82
C ASP A 389 -8.89 22.30 1.63
N ASP A 390 -9.98 22.79 2.24
CA ASP A 390 -10.93 21.92 2.97
C ASP A 390 -11.61 20.89 2.07
N LYS A 391 -11.86 21.22 0.80
CA LYS A 391 -12.42 20.25 -0.15
C LYS A 391 -11.41 19.18 -0.55
N VAL A 392 -10.13 19.56 -0.71
CA VAL A 392 -9.03 18.59 -0.95
C VAL A 392 -8.92 17.65 0.25
N ALA A 393 -8.79 18.21 1.47
CA ALA A 393 -8.68 17.42 2.70
C ALA A 393 -9.89 16.48 2.90
N GLY A 394 -11.11 17.01 2.75
CA GLY A 394 -12.34 16.23 2.88
C GLY A 394 -12.49 15.16 1.80
N GLY A 395 -12.10 15.46 0.56
CA GLY A 395 -12.09 14.49 -0.54
C GLY A 395 -11.08 13.36 -0.30
N LEU A 396 -9.85 13.69 0.10
CA LEU A 396 -8.82 12.70 0.43
C LEU A 396 -9.20 11.86 1.65
N ALA A 397 -9.81 12.44 2.68
CA ALA A 397 -10.29 11.69 3.84
C ALA A 397 -11.32 10.62 3.44
N ARG A 398 -12.24 10.94 2.50
CA ARG A 398 -13.19 9.95 1.96
C ARG A 398 -12.52 8.89 1.09
N LEU A 399 -11.53 9.27 0.27
CA LEU A 399 -10.77 8.30 -0.51
C LEU A 399 -9.93 7.38 0.39
N ASN A 400 -9.45 7.88 1.54
CA ASN A 400 -8.73 7.06 2.52
C ASN A 400 -9.63 6.03 3.25
N GLU A 401 -10.93 6.21 3.23
CA GLU A 401 -11.86 5.16 3.70
C GLU A 401 -11.92 3.96 2.74
N GLU A 402 -11.65 4.20 1.44
CA GLU A 402 -11.59 3.17 0.41
C GLU A 402 -10.20 2.52 0.35
N ASP A 403 -9.15 3.34 0.31
CA ASP A 403 -7.74 2.93 0.22
C ASP A 403 -6.97 3.44 1.44
N ILE A 404 -6.66 2.54 2.36
CA ILE A 404 -5.92 2.85 3.59
C ILE A 404 -4.39 2.82 3.40
N SER A 405 -3.90 2.58 2.18
CA SER A 405 -2.47 2.46 1.88
C SER A 405 -1.77 3.80 1.64
N PHE A 406 -2.50 4.91 1.60
CA PHE A 406 -1.92 6.24 1.56
C PHE A 406 -2.22 7.04 2.83
N THR A 407 -1.40 8.02 3.12
CA THR A 407 -1.56 8.93 4.26
C THR A 407 -1.66 10.38 3.82
N LEU A 408 -2.35 11.20 4.62
CA LEU A 408 -2.45 12.62 4.44
C LEU A 408 -2.04 13.32 5.74
N VAL A 409 -1.02 14.16 5.67
CA VAL A 409 -0.51 14.91 6.83
C VAL A 409 -0.50 16.41 6.51
N ASN A 410 -1.11 17.20 7.36
CA ASN A 410 -0.95 18.64 7.30
C ASN A 410 0.31 19.02 8.11
N ASN A 411 1.40 19.31 7.41
CA ASN A 411 2.66 19.66 8.04
C ASN A 411 2.62 21.13 8.49
N ALA A 412 2.52 21.34 9.81
CA ALA A 412 2.42 22.67 10.41
C ALA A 412 3.70 23.52 10.23
N GLU A 413 4.87 22.89 10.04
CA GLU A 413 6.15 23.59 9.88
C GLU A 413 6.33 24.12 8.46
N THR A 414 6.00 23.30 7.46
CA THR A 414 6.14 23.68 6.05
C THR A 414 4.87 24.32 5.48
N HIS A 415 3.79 24.36 6.27
CA HIS A 415 2.46 24.81 5.86
C HIS A 415 1.98 24.11 4.58
N GLN A 416 2.30 22.83 4.45
CA GLN A 416 1.90 22.01 3.30
C GLN A 416 1.06 20.83 3.74
N MET A 417 0.05 20.53 2.93
CA MET A 417 -0.65 19.26 2.98
C MET A 417 0.18 18.26 2.15
N VAL A 418 0.66 17.20 2.80
CA VAL A 418 1.52 16.18 2.17
C VAL A 418 0.73 14.89 2.05
N ILE A 419 0.62 14.37 0.82
CA ILE A 419 0.08 13.06 0.52
C ILE A 419 1.24 12.08 0.31
N SER A 420 1.17 10.92 0.97
CA SER A 420 2.19 9.88 0.85
C SER A 420 1.54 8.55 0.49
N GLY A 421 2.01 7.91 -0.56
CA GLY A 421 1.51 6.64 -1.07
C GLY A 421 2.63 5.69 -1.49
N ALA A 422 2.23 4.56 -2.07
CA ALA A 422 3.16 3.53 -2.54
C ALA A 422 3.92 3.94 -3.82
N GLY A 423 3.40 4.91 -4.61
CA GLY A 423 4.06 5.39 -5.81
C GLY A 423 3.33 6.55 -6.47
N ASP A 424 3.92 7.03 -7.55
CA ASP A 424 3.47 8.18 -8.31
C ASP A 424 2.11 7.95 -9.00
N ILE A 425 1.90 6.75 -9.54
CA ILE A 425 0.63 6.38 -10.21
C ILE A 425 -0.54 6.42 -9.21
N GLN A 426 -0.35 5.93 -7.97
CA GLN A 426 -1.38 6.00 -6.94
C GLN A 426 -1.76 7.45 -6.63
N VAL A 427 -0.77 8.32 -6.40
CA VAL A 427 -1.00 9.72 -6.09
C VAL A 427 -1.70 10.44 -7.25
N ASP A 428 -1.31 10.16 -8.48
CA ASP A 428 -1.97 10.67 -9.69
C ASP A 428 -3.43 10.23 -9.80
N VAL A 429 -3.73 8.96 -9.49
CA VAL A 429 -5.10 8.42 -9.47
C VAL A 429 -5.93 9.13 -8.40
N LEU A 430 -5.37 9.36 -7.21
CA LEU A 430 -6.06 10.09 -6.15
C LEU A 430 -6.40 11.53 -6.56
N CYS A 431 -5.49 12.24 -7.24
CA CYS A 431 -5.75 13.56 -7.82
C CYS A 431 -6.85 13.51 -8.90
N ALA A 432 -6.84 12.50 -9.76
CA ALA A 432 -7.87 12.31 -10.78
C ALA A 432 -9.25 12.03 -10.15
N LYS A 433 -9.32 11.21 -9.11
CA LYS A 433 -10.54 10.96 -8.34
C LYS A 433 -11.04 12.21 -7.60
N LEU A 434 -10.13 13.04 -7.05
CA LEU A 434 -10.52 14.35 -6.48
C LEU A 434 -11.21 15.22 -7.52
N LYS A 435 -10.67 15.28 -8.73
CA LYS A 435 -11.29 16.04 -9.82
C LYS A 435 -12.63 15.47 -10.25
N SER A 436 -12.71 14.16 -10.50
CA SER A 436 -13.91 13.52 -11.06
C SER A 436 -15.05 13.39 -10.05
N ARG A 437 -14.76 13.05 -8.79
CA ARG A 437 -15.79 12.78 -7.77
C ARG A 437 -16.12 14.00 -6.91
N PHE A 438 -15.13 14.87 -6.64
CA PHE A 438 -15.28 16.02 -5.72
C PHE A 438 -15.19 17.38 -6.41
N GLY A 439 -14.88 17.41 -7.72
CA GLY A 439 -14.82 18.65 -8.51
C GLY A 439 -13.66 19.58 -8.10
N VAL A 440 -12.57 19.04 -7.59
CA VAL A 440 -11.40 19.81 -7.14
C VAL A 440 -10.18 19.44 -7.96
N GLU A 441 -9.64 20.42 -8.70
CA GLU A 441 -8.35 20.26 -9.37
C GLU A 441 -7.21 20.58 -8.42
N THR A 442 -6.20 19.71 -8.42
CA THR A 442 -5.04 19.82 -7.55
C THR A 442 -3.75 19.98 -8.33
N GLU A 443 -2.74 20.51 -7.67
CA GLU A 443 -1.36 20.60 -8.14
C GLU A 443 -0.47 19.84 -7.15
N LEU A 444 0.46 19.04 -7.67
CA LEU A 444 1.47 18.33 -6.90
C LEU A 444 2.81 19.03 -7.03
N LYS A 445 3.49 19.22 -5.91
CA LYS A 445 4.86 19.76 -5.82
C LYS A 445 5.70 18.87 -4.91
N PRO A 446 7.02 18.82 -5.06
CA PRO A 446 7.88 18.18 -4.07
C PRO A 446 7.59 18.71 -2.67
N ALA A 447 7.47 17.82 -1.68
CA ALA A 447 7.30 18.23 -0.30
C ALA A 447 8.54 18.99 0.19
N ARG A 448 8.31 20.10 0.88
CA ARG A 448 9.41 20.90 1.46
C ARG A 448 10.06 20.08 2.59
N VAL A 449 11.37 20.14 2.66
CA VAL A 449 12.15 19.53 3.72
C VAL A 449 12.11 20.44 4.93
N ALA A 450 11.85 19.89 6.10
CA ALA A 450 11.84 20.62 7.36
C ALA A 450 13.29 20.80 7.87
N TYR A 451 13.97 21.83 7.36
CA TYR A 451 15.30 22.22 7.87
C TYR A 451 15.22 22.84 9.25
N ARG A 452 16.38 23.02 9.89
CA ARG A 452 16.53 23.79 11.15
C ARG A 452 17.67 24.79 10.98
N GLU A 453 17.70 25.78 11.86
CA GLU A 453 18.84 26.69 12.00
C GLU A 453 19.51 26.47 13.37
N LYS A 454 20.81 26.66 13.45
CA LYS A 454 21.61 26.61 14.70
C LYS A 454 22.66 27.71 14.65
N ILE A 455 23.06 28.24 15.80
CA ILE A 455 24.21 29.15 15.92
C ILE A 455 25.46 28.36 16.31
N LYS A 456 26.64 28.83 15.84
CA LYS A 456 27.95 28.25 16.20
C LYS A 456 28.74 29.14 17.18
N GLY A 457 28.37 30.38 17.25
CA GLY A 457 29.09 31.38 18.06
C GLY A 457 28.24 31.92 19.21
N LYS A 458 28.93 32.39 20.21
CA LYS A 458 28.35 33.15 21.33
C LYS A 458 28.23 34.63 20.96
N VAL A 459 27.13 35.27 21.31
CA VAL A 459 26.89 36.70 21.07
C VAL A 459 26.11 37.31 22.22
N GLU A 460 26.38 38.58 22.48
CA GLU A 460 25.58 39.42 23.37
C GLU A 460 24.83 40.45 22.51
N ALA A 461 23.55 40.61 22.77
CA ALA A 461 22.69 41.47 21.97
C ALA A 461 21.79 42.31 22.86
N HIS A 462 21.55 43.55 22.41
CA HIS A 462 20.70 44.51 23.05
C HIS A 462 19.39 44.70 22.28
N GLY A 463 18.26 44.52 22.95
CA GLY A 463 16.97 44.77 22.38
C GLY A 463 16.19 45.83 23.16
N ARG A 464 15.86 46.94 22.49
CA ARG A 464 15.13 48.03 23.11
C ARG A 464 13.89 48.38 22.31
N HIS A 465 12.74 48.31 22.97
CA HIS A 465 11.46 48.76 22.43
C HIS A 465 10.98 49.97 23.19
N LYS A 466 10.87 51.11 22.51
CA LYS A 466 10.31 52.33 23.03
C LYS A 466 9.30 52.92 22.06
N LYS A 467 8.04 53.04 22.45
CA LYS A 467 6.99 53.63 21.62
C LYS A 467 6.17 54.60 22.48
N GLN A 468 6.06 55.82 22.03
CA GLN A 468 5.19 56.87 22.62
C GLN A 468 4.26 57.36 21.51
N SER A 469 2.98 57.01 21.59
CA SER A 469 1.95 57.49 20.67
C SER A 469 0.69 57.74 21.50
N GLY A 470 0.48 59.01 21.97
CA GLY A 470 -0.73 59.53 22.59
C GLY A 470 -1.50 58.57 23.51
N GLY A 471 -1.05 58.41 24.78
CA GLY A 471 -1.60 57.51 25.77
C GLY A 471 -0.50 56.85 26.60
N SER A 472 -0.76 55.66 27.20
CA SER A 472 0.27 54.90 27.90
C SER A 472 1.35 54.43 26.91
N GLY A 473 2.63 54.78 27.19
CA GLY A 473 3.77 54.35 26.37
C GLY A 473 4.06 52.87 26.48
N GLN A 474 4.96 52.37 25.61
CA GLN A 474 5.51 51.02 25.71
C GLN A 474 7.02 51.10 25.86
N PHE A 475 7.56 50.48 26.91
CA PHE A 475 8.99 50.44 27.16
C PHE A 475 9.44 49.05 27.61
N GLY A 476 10.41 48.48 26.90
CA GLY A 476 11.10 47.23 27.23
C GLY A 476 12.54 47.31 26.77
N ASP A 477 13.47 46.93 27.64
CA ASP A 477 14.90 47.03 27.37
C ASP A 477 15.61 45.81 28.00
N VAL A 478 16.28 45.01 27.17
CA VAL A 478 16.91 43.74 27.58
C VAL A 478 18.26 43.53 26.95
N TRP A 479 19.19 43.02 27.73
CA TRP A 479 20.45 42.48 27.24
C TRP A 479 20.45 40.98 27.39
N ILE A 480 20.67 40.24 26.24
CA ILE A 480 20.57 38.81 26.19
C ILE A 480 21.85 38.26 25.61
N ARG A 481 22.37 37.23 26.25
CA ARG A 481 23.50 36.43 25.77
C ARG A 481 22.94 35.18 25.11
N PHE A 482 23.29 34.96 23.85
CA PHE A 482 22.94 33.78 23.06
C PHE A 482 24.16 32.87 22.93
N GLU A 483 24.00 31.62 23.29
CA GLU A 483 25.06 30.58 23.24
C GLU A 483 24.55 29.34 22.56
N PRO A 484 25.39 28.64 21.72
CA PRO A 484 25.03 27.34 21.18
C PRO A 484 24.93 26.30 22.29
N GLN A 485 24.05 25.33 22.11
CA GLN A 485 23.87 24.19 23.00
C GLN A 485 23.91 22.90 22.21
N ASP A 486 24.45 21.83 22.78
CA ASP A 486 24.60 20.56 22.08
C ASP A 486 23.31 19.73 22.02
N GLU A 487 22.41 19.88 23.00
CA GLU A 487 21.08 19.30 22.95
C GLU A 487 20.22 20.09 21.92
N GLN A 488 19.80 19.41 20.86
CA GLN A 488 19.07 20.03 19.73
C GLN A 488 17.60 20.32 20.05
N ASP A 489 17.18 20.13 21.28
CA ASP A 489 15.81 20.32 21.71
C ASP A 489 15.47 21.78 22.00
N GLU A 490 14.44 22.03 22.77
CA GLU A 490 13.90 23.35 23.01
C GLU A 490 14.94 24.38 23.52
N MET A 491 14.68 25.66 23.25
CA MET A 491 15.49 26.77 23.77
C MET A 491 15.54 26.72 25.29
N ILE A 492 16.73 26.81 25.88
CA ILE A 492 16.95 27.00 27.32
C ILE A 492 16.95 28.51 27.61
N PHE A 493 16.05 28.92 28.48
CA PHE A 493 16.06 30.28 29.04
C PHE A 493 16.70 30.29 30.41
N ALA A 494 17.67 31.20 30.62
CA ALA A 494 18.32 31.42 31.88
C ALA A 494 18.27 32.90 32.25
N GLU A 495 18.38 33.22 33.55
CA GLU A 495 18.41 34.60 34.06
C GLU A 495 19.62 34.81 34.97
N GLU A 496 20.33 35.92 34.75
CA GLU A 496 21.49 36.33 35.51
C GLU A 496 21.38 37.84 35.89
N VAL A 497 20.14 38.35 35.94
CA VAL A 497 19.87 39.77 36.18
C VAL A 497 20.31 40.18 37.60
N PHE A 498 21.19 41.15 37.70
CA PHE A 498 21.65 41.72 38.98
C PHE A 498 20.97 43.05 39.27
N GLY A 499 20.73 43.34 40.59
CA GLY A 499 20.24 44.63 41.04
C GLY A 499 18.78 44.98 40.67
N GLY A 500 18.03 44.05 40.03
CA GLY A 500 16.64 44.31 39.68
C GLY A 500 16.45 45.24 38.47
N SER A 501 17.44 45.32 37.57
CA SER A 501 17.41 46.14 36.36
C SER A 501 16.22 45.77 35.46
N VAL A 502 15.83 44.50 35.45
CA VAL A 502 14.55 44.01 34.92
C VAL A 502 13.76 43.36 36.05
N PRO A 503 12.53 43.78 36.32
CA PRO A 503 11.67 43.14 37.31
C PRO A 503 11.33 41.70 36.99
N LYS A 504 11.34 40.80 37.99
CA LYS A 504 11.13 39.36 37.82
C LYS A 504 9.81 38.98 37.14
N ASN A 505 8.77 39.81 37.32
CA ASN A 505 7.47 39.57 36.68
C ASN A 505 7.53 39.66 35.14
N PHE A 506 8.55 40.28 34.54
CA PHE A 506 8.74 40.39 33.10
C PHE A 506 9.62 39.27 32.51
N PHE A 507 10.29 38.45 33.33
CA PHE A 507 11.10 37.32 32.83
C PHE A 507 10.29 36.34 31.98
N PRO A 508 9.08 35.93 32.38
CA PRO A 508 8.24 35.06 31.53
C PRO A 508 7.87 35.75 30.20
N SER A 509 7.75 37.07 30.18
CA SER A 509 7.46 37.83 28.95
C SER A 509 8.66 37.85 28.00
N VAL A 510 9.88 38.02 28.52
CA VAL A 510 11.12 37.92 27.74
C VAL A 510 11.26 36.51 27.17
N GLU A 511 11.10 35.46 27.99
CA GLU A 511 11.14 34.07 27.57
C GLU A 511 10.11 33.78 26.46
N LYS A 512 8.86 34.21 26.66
CA LYS A 512 7.81 34.05 25.65
C LYS A 512 8.14 34.76 24.35
N GLY A 513 8.71 35.95 24.42
CA GLY A 513 9.18 36.70 23.25
C GLY A 513 10.26 35.96 22.47
N LEU A 514 11.21 35.32 23.17
CA LEU A 514 12.27 34.50 22.56
C LEU A 514 11.72 33.21 22.01
N ARG A 515 10.87 32.49 22.74
CA ARG A 515 10.23 31.24 22.26
C ARG A 515 9.43 31.44 20.96
N ASN A 516 8.80 32.60 20.82
CA ASN A 516 8.13 32.98 19.58
C ASN A 516 9.15 33.37 18.48
N ALA A 517 10.26 34.01 18.85
CA ALA A 517 11.27 34.45 17.88
C ALA A 517 12.04 33.28 17.28
N VAL A 518 12.39 32.24 18.05
CA VAL A 518 13.12 31.06 17.60
C VAL A 518 12.33 30.22 16.58
N GLN A 519 11.01 30.37 16.53
CA GLN A 519 10.19 29.67 15.49
C GLN A 519 10.50 30.17 14.08
N LYS A 520 11.14 31.32 13.96
CA LYS A 520 11.56 31.90 12.68
C LYS A 520 13.04 32.24 12.72
N GLY A 521 13.85 31.43 12.07
CA GLY A 521 15.29 31.64 11.94
C GLY A 521 15.65 32.83 11.07
N VAL A 522 16.92 33.16 11.02
CA VAL A 522 17.43 34.39 10.39
C VAL A 522 18.04 34.17 9.01
N LEU A 523 18.36 32.92 8.63
CA LEU A 523 18.95 32.57 7.32
C LEU A 523 17.88 32.28 6.26
N ALA A 524 17.01 31.34 6.57
CA ALA A 524 15.98 30.84 5.67
C ALA A 524 14.58 30.78 6.30
N GLY A 525 14.46 31.23 7.56
CA GLY A 525 13.20 31.27 8.29
C GLY A 525 12.78 29.94 8.94
N TYR A 526 13.66 28.95 8.97
CA TYR A 526 13.41 27.68 9.66
C TYR A 526 13.60 27.82 11.17
N PRO A 527 12.93 27.03 12.01
CA PRO A 527 13.07 27.09 13.45
C PRO A 527 14.53 26.98 13.91
N LEU A 528 14.95 27.85 14.83
CA LEU A 528 16.28 27.82 15.44
C LEU A 528 16.26 26.85 16.63
N VAL A 529 17.19 25.90 16.65
CA VAL A 529 17.34 24.86 17.68
C VAL A 529 18.70 24.96 18.38
N GLY A 530 18.85 24.28 19.52
CA GLY A 530 20.12 24.24 20.24
C GLY A 530 20.57 25.62 20.72
N LEU A 531 19.65 26.40 21.28
CA LEU A 531 19.91 27.76 21.76
C LEU A 531 19.75 27.86 23.28
N LYS A 532 20.77 28.40 23.94
CA LYS A 532 20.66 28.94 25.30
C LYS A 532 20.62 30.43 25.23
N ALA A 533 19.56 31.03 25.83
CA ALA A 533 19.37 32.47 25.91
C ALA A 533 19.40 32.90 27.39
N THR A 534 20.37 33.72 27.78
CA THR A 534 20.53 34.21 29.15
C THR A 534 20.23 35.72 29.20
N LEU A 535 19.16 36.06 29.91
CA LEU A 535 18.87 37.46 30.23
C LEU A 535 19.80 37.88 31.36
N TYR A 536 20.68 38.87 31.14
CA TYR A 536 21.64 39.28 32.16
C TYR A 536 21.55 40.74 32.56
N ASP A 537 20.96 41.62 31.75
CA ASP A 537 20.74 43.04 32.09
C ASP A 537 19.57 43.64 31.31
N GLY A 538 19.20 44.86 31.63
CA GLY A 538 18.15 45.63 30.98
C GLY A 538 17.73 46.87 31.75
N SER A 539 16.60 47.44 31.36
CA SER A 539 15.97 48.53 32.14
C SER A 539 14.45 48.50 31.96
N TYR A 540 13.74 49.13 32.90
CA TYR A 540 12.30 49.25 32.83
C TYR A 540 11.85 50.69 33.15
N HIS A 541 10.63 51.00 32.71
CA HIS A 541 9.97 52.27 33.05
C HIS A 541 8.76 51.97 33.94
N PRO A 542 8.63 52.64 35.12
CA PRO A 542 7.60 52.30 36.10
C PRO A 542 6.14 52.36 35.59
N VAL A 543 5.88 53.15 34.54
CA VAL A 543 4.53 53.36 33.98
C VAL A 543 4.36 52.71 32.62
N ASP A 544 5.39 52.77 31.76
CA ASP A 544 5.27 52.37 30.36
C ASP A 544 5.73 50.92 30.08
N SER A 545 6.33 50.23 31.07
CA SER A 545 6.74 48.83 30.90
C SER A 545 5.55 47.88 31.03
N ASN A 546 5.45 46.98 30.07
CA ASN A 546 4.42 45.97 30.04
C ASN A 546 4.96 44.69 29.33
N ASP A 547 4.20 43.58 29.44
CA ASP A 547 4.57 42.28 28.90
C ASP A 547 4.85 42.32 27.41
N MET A 548 4.02 43.03 26.61
CA MET A 548 4.19 43.12 25.16
C MET A 548 5.48 43.89 24.79
N ALA A 549 5.85 44.93 25.57
CA ALA A 549 7.07 45.68 25.33
C ALA A 549 8.31 44.81 25.55
N PHE A 550 8.34 43.99 26.62
CA PHE A 550 9.44 43.05 26.88
C PHE A 550 9.50 41.91 25.88
N GLN A 551 8.37 41.36 25.43
CA GLN A 551 8.33 40.37 24.33
C GLN A 551 8.93 40.96 23.05
N THR A 552 8.58 42.22 22.75
CA THR A 552 9.10 42.90 21.56
C THR A 552 10.60 43.19 21.69
N ALA A 553 11.06 43.67 22.88
CA ALA A 553 12.47 43.91 23.16
C ALA A 553 13.31 42.61 23.02
N ALA A 554 12.82 41.49 23.54
CA ALA A 554 13.44 40.18 23.40
C ALA A 554 13.57 39.77 21.93
N ARG A 555 12.51 39.96 21.13
CA ARG A 555 12.55 39.69 19.69
C ARG A 555 13.57 40.56 18.96
N LEU A 556 13.68 41.84 19.33
CA LEU A 556 14.68 42.76 18.74
C LEU A 556 16.11 42.34 19.08
N ALA A 557 16.38 41.91 20.34
CA ALA A 557 17.67 41.33 20.72
C ALA A 557 18.02 40.07 19.89
N TYR A 558 17.04 39.19 19.71
CA TYR A 558 17.19 37.99 18.84
C TYR A 558 17.55 38.38 17.41
N GLN A 559 16.81 39.28 16.80
CA GLN A 559 17.02 39.74 15.42
C GLN A 559 18.37 40.44 15.21
N ASP A 560 18.89 41.15 16.21
CA ASP A 560 20.22 41.78 16.16
C ASP A 560 21.36 40.77 16.41
N GLY A 561 21.17 39.87 17.38
CA GLY A 561 22.23 38.99 17.86
C GLY A 561 22.46 37.75 16.99
N ILE A 562 21.39 37.03 16.64
CA ILE A 562 21.51 35.74 15.97
C ILE A 562 22.29 35.79 14.63
N PRO A 563 22.10 36.80 13.74
CA PRO A 563 22.91 36.91 12.52
C PRO A 563 24.41 37.01 12.77
N LYS A 564 24.83 37.59 13.93
CA LYS A 564 26.25 37.75 14.30
C LYS A 564 26.83 36.49 14.96
N ALA A 565 25.99 35.56 15.37
CA ALA A 565 26.39 34.33 16.06
C ALA A 565 26.78 33.17 15.11
N LYS A 566 27.11 33.43 13.85
CA LYS A 566 27.45 32.44 12.81
C LYS A 566 26.35 31.37 12.65
N PRO A 567 25.15 31.77 12.26
CA PRO A 567 24.07 30.83 12.04
C PRO A 567 24.37 29.88 10.90
N THR A 568 23.88 28.65 10.97
CA THR A 568 24.05 27.56 9.98
C THR A 568 22.73 26.80 9.80
N ILE A 569 22.56 26.18 8.64
CA ILE A 569 21.41 25.31 8.34
C ILE A 569 21.73 23.88 8.75
N LEU A 570 20.76 23.22 9.39
CA LEU A 570 20.77 21.81 9.67
C LEU A 570 19.80 21.11 8.73
N GLU A 571 20.25 20.00 8.11
CA GLU A 571 19.42 19.13 7.28
C GLU A 571 19.01 17.87 8.05
N PRO A 572 17.78 17.37 7.83
CA PRO A 572 17.34 16.12 8.45
C PRO A 572 18.01 14.93 7.78
N ILE A 573 18.58 14.04 8.59
CA ILE A 573 19.18 12.77 8.16
C ILE A 573 18.21 11.64 8.47
N GLY A 574 18.02 10.76 7.49
CA GLY A 574 17.21 9.56 7.59
C GLY A 574 18.06 8.31 7.60
N LEU A 575 17.62 7.29 8.35
CA LEU A 575 18.11 5.92 8.22
C LEU A 575 17.38 5.25 7.08
N LEU A 576 18.08 5.03 5.98
CA LEU A 576 17.62 4.30 4.81
C LEU A 576 17.93 2.82 4.97
N GLN A 577 16.91 1.98 4.84
CA GLN A 577 17.06 0.54 4.65
C GLN A 577 16.49 0.18 3.29
N VAL A 578 17.34 -0.28 2.37
CA VAL A 578 16.93 -0.64 1.01
C VAL A 578 17.23 -2.12 0.74
N THR A 579 16.18 -2.87 0.37
CA THR A 579 16.29 -4.29 0.04
C THR A 579 16.18 -4.48 -1.47
N ILE A 580 17.17 -5.10 -2.06
CA ILE A 580 17.37 -5.22 -3.51
C ILE A 580 17.91 -6.61 -3.90
N PRO A 581 17.75 -7.08 -5.15
CA PRO A 581 18.46 -8.25 -5.63
C PRO A 581 19.99 -8.08 -5.60
N ASP A 582 20.72 -9.16 -5.36
CA ASP A 582 22.20 -9.16 -5.34
C ASP A 582 22.81 -8.50 -6.56
N ALA A 583 22.24 -8.73 -7.74
CA ALA A 583 22.71 -8.17 -9.01
C ALA A 583 22.70 -6.62 -9.07
N ASN A 584 21.88 -5.96 -8.26
CA ASN A 584 21.73 -4.51 -8.25
C ASN A 584 22.58 -3.83 -7.16
N LEU A 585 23.32 -4.58 -6.34
CA LEU A 585 24.05 -4.03 -5.21
C LEU A 585 25.01 -2.90 -5.60
N GLY A 586 25.80 -3.08 -6.67
CA GLY A 586 26.78 -2.09 -7.12
C GLY A 586 26.15 -0.77 -7.53
N ASP A 587 25.06 -0.82 -8.28
CA ASP A 587 24.33 0.37 -8.74
C ASP A 587 23.74 1.16 -7.57
N ILE A 588 23.13 0.45 -6.62
CA ILE A 588 22.51 1.08 -5.45
C ILE A 588 23.56 1.66 -4.50
N MET A 589 24.69 0.98 -4.26
CA MET A 589 25.80 1.51 -3.47
C MET A 589 26.35 2.81 -4.08
N SER A 590 26.49 2.83 -5.41
CA SER A 590 26.91 4.03 -6.15
C SER A 590 25.88 5.16 -6.07
N ASP A 591 24.59 4.87 -6.23
CA ASP A 591 23.50 5.85 -6.12
C ASP A 591 23.46 6.49 -4.73
N ILE A 592 23.50 5.68 -3.67
CA ILE A 592 23.48 6.15 -2.28
C ILE A 592 24.69 7.08 -2.02
N SER A 593 25.89 6.64 -2.36
CA SER A 593 27.12 7.35 -1.99
C SER A 593 27.35 8.60 -2.86
N SER A 594 27.13 8.51 -4.18
CA SER A 594 27.52 9.57 -5.12
C SER A 594 26.39 10.55 -5.40
N LYS A 595 25.16 10.05 -5.60
CA LYS A 595 24.02 10.90 -5.98
C LYS A 595 23.30 11.46 -4.76
N ARG A 596 23.20 10.67 -3.66
CA ARG A 596 22.37 11.02 -2.49
C ARG A 596 23.18 11.43 -1.26
N ARG A 597 24.48 11.58 -1.41
CA ARG A 597 25.36 12.00 -0.30
C ARG A 597 25.25 11.09 0.93
N GLY A 598 24.84 9.83 0.73
CA GLY A 598 24.61 8.89 1.81
C GLY A 598 25.88 8.21 2.27
N THR A 599 25.88 7.79 3.54
CA THR A 599 26.94 6.99 4.16
C THR A 599 26.40 5.61 4.46
N VAL A 600 26.96 4.58 3.81
CA VAL A 600 26.56 3.19 4.05
C VAL A 600 27.10 2.74 5.40
N LEU A 601 26.22 2.18 6.24
CA LEU A 601 26.53 1.67 7.57
C LEU A 601 26.80 0.15 7.58
N GLY A 602 26.05 -0.57 6.74
CA GLY A 602 26.15 -2.03 6.69
C GLY A 602 25.31 -2.64 5.58
N MET A 603 25.47 -3.95 5.41
CA MET A 603 24.65 -4.73 4.48
C MET A 603 24.43 -6.14 5.05
N ASN A 604 23.26 -6.72 4.73
CA ASN A 604 22.91 -8.08 5.10
C ASN A 604 22.33 -8.80 3.86
N ALA A 605 22.80 -10.04 3.62
CA ALA A 605 22.35 -10.87 2.51
C ALA A 605 21.42 -11.97 3.02
N GLU A 606 20.27 -12.12 2.37
CA GLU A 606 19.32 -13.17 2.68
C GLU A 606 18.54 -13.56 1.39
N ASP A 607 18.46 -14.84 1.08
CA ASP A 607 17.69 -15.43 -0.02
C ASP A 607 17.90 -14.72 -1.39
N GLY A 608 19.15 -14.39 -1.76
CA GLY A 608 19.47 -13.70 -3.02
C GLY A 608 19.07 -12.21 -3.06
N MET A 609 18.77 -11.67 -1.89
CA MET A 609 18.49 -10.25 -1.68
C MET A 609 19.54 -9.62 -0.76
N GLN A 610 19.85 -8.36 -0.98
CA GLN A 610 20.72 -7.55 -0.13
C GLN A 610 19.89 -6.46 0.54
N THR A 611 19.99 -6.33 1.84
CA THR A 611 19.48 -5.17 2.57
C THR A 611 20.66 -4.27 2.93
N VAL A 612 20.72 -3.09 2.31
CA VAL A 612 21.73 -2.06 2.57
C VAL A 612 21.14 -1.06 3.56
N GLU A 613 21.91 -0.77 4.61
CA GLU A 613 21.58 0.24 5.59
C GLU A 613 22.50 1.44 5.43
N ALA A 614 21.93 2.64 5.34
CA ALA A 614 22.67 3.86 5.10
C ALA A 614 22.03 5.08 5.77
N GLU A 615 22.83 6.05 6.14
CA GLU A 615 22.36 7.39 6.52
C GLU A 615 22.35 8.28 5.31
N VAL A 616 21.20 8.94 5.07
CA VAL A 616 21.01 9.80 3.89
C VAL A 616 20.31 11.09 4.27
N PRO A 617 20.69 12.24 3.68
CA PRO A 617 19.90 13.45 3.80
C PRO A 617 18.50 13.27 3.20
N MET A 618 17.45 13.53 3.98
CA MET A 618 16.08 13.31 3.52
C MET A 618 15.72 14.18 2.31
N ALA A 619 16.40 15.29 2.11
CA ALA A 619 16.26 16.14 0.92
C ALA A 619 16.56 15.41 -0.41
N GLU A 620 17.44 14.40 -0.37
CA GLU A 620 17.83 13.63 -1.55
C GLU A 620 16.89 12.45 -1.85
N MET A 621 15.87 12.25 -1.02
CA MET A 621 14.98 11.08 -1.11
C MET A 621 13.71 11.32 -1.92
N SER A 622 13.43 12.54 -2.34
CA SER A 622 12.17 12.91 -3.01
C SER A 622 11.86 12.12 -4.29
N SER A 623 12.88 11.74 -5.08
CA SER A 623 12.74 10.92 -6.30
C SER A 623 13.10 9.45 -6.10
N TYR A 624 13.51 9.04 -4.90
CA TYR A 624 14.15 7.72 -4.69
C TYR A 624 13.26 6.54 -5.08
N THR A 625 11.97 6.63 -4.83
CA THR A 625 10.99 5.60 -5.24
C THR A 625 11.06 5.30 -6.73
N ILE A 626 11.08 6.33 -7.55
CA ILE A 626 11.11 6.21 -9.02
C ILE A 626 12.48 5.68 -9.47
N ASP A 627 13.56 6.25 -8.93
CA ASP A 627 14.93 5.86 -9.26
C ASP A 627 15.21 4.40 -8.87
N LEU A 628 14.83 3.98 -7.67
CA LEU A 628 14.99 2.60 -7.19
C LEU A 628 14.22 1.60 -8.06
N ARG A 629 12.96 1.92 -8.40
CA ARG A 629 12.16 1.07 -9.29
C ARG A 629 12.78 0.93 -10.66
N SER A 630 13.31 2.01 -11.21
CA SER A 630 14.03 1.99 -12.50
C SER A 630 15.27 1.11 -12.45
N MET A 631 16.14 1.27 -11.44
CA MET A 631 17.39 0.52 -11.29
C MET A 631 17.16 -0.97 -11.04
N THR A 632 16.12 -1.32 -10.28
CA THR A 632 15.84 -2.70 -9.86
C THR A 632 14.71 -3.37 -10.65
N GLN A 633 14.21 -2.72 -11.69
CA GLN A 633 13.03 -3.19 -12.44
C GLN A 633 11.82 -3.43 -11.52
N GLY A 634 11.68 -2.61 -10.46
CA GLY A 634 10.61 -2.73 -9.48
C GLY A 634 10.81 -3.81 -8.42
N ARG A 635 11.95 -4.49 -8.36
CA ARG A 635 12.24 -5.52 -7.33
C ARG A 635 12.66 -4.92 -5.99
N GLY A 636 13.25 -3.72 -6.01
CA GLY A 636 13.69 -3.03 -4.81
C GLY A 636 12.54 -2.48 -3.97
N SER A 637 12.77 -2.44 -2.65
CA SER A 637 11.91 -1.75 -1.69
C SER A 637 12.78 -1.02 -0.68
N PHE A 638 12.26 0.04 -0.07
CA PHE A 638 13.00 0.75 0.96
C PHE A 638 12.09 1.35 2.03
N THR A 639 12.69 1.66 3.16
CA THR A 639 12.14 2.52 4.20
C THR A 639 13.17 3.60 4.53
N CYS A 640 12.72 4.81 4.86
CA CYS A 640 13.60 5.89 5.30
C CYS A 640 12.96 6.59 6.49
N LYS A 641 13.59 6.49 7.67
CA LYS A 641 13.08 7.04 8.92
C LYS A 641 14.01 8.13 9.43
N PHE A 642 13.45 9.30 9.79
CA PHE A 642 14.22 10.39 10.41
C PHE A 642 14.97 9.90 11.67
N ILE A 643 16.24 10.29 11.81
CA ILE A 643 17.06 9.94 12.98
C ILE A 643 17.60 11.17 13.70
N ARG A 644 18.12 12.17 12.99
CA ARG A 644 18.70 13.38 13.58
C ARG A 644 18.84 14.52 12.58
N TYR A 645 19.21 15.67 13.07
CA TYR A 645 19.65 16.80 12.25
C TYR A 645 21.17 16.88 12.25
N GLU A 646 21.77 17.18 11.08
CA GLU A 646 23.19 17.45 10.90
C GLU A 646 23.42 18.74 10.13
N GLU A 647 24.59 19.32 10.27
CA GLU A 647 24.94 20.52 9.52
C GLU A 647 25.01 20.25 8.01
N ALA A 648 24.25 21.00 7.25
CA ALA A 648 24.25 20.89 5.79
C ALA A 648 25.56 21.43 5.19
N PRO A 649 26.09 20.82 4.13
CA PRO A 649 27.24 21.37 3.39
C PRO A 649 26.97 22.77 2.86
N GLY A 650 28.01 23.60 2.73
CA GLY A 650 27.87 25.01 2.39
C GLY A 650 27.11 25.31 1.09
N ASN A 651 27.29 24.47 0.06
CA ASN A 651 26.53 24.55 -1.19
C ASN A 651 25.03 24.26 -1.01
N VAL A 652 24.68 23.33 -0.12
CA VAL A 652 23.29 23.01 0.22
C VAL A 652 22.66 24.15 1.02
N GLN A 653 23.39 24.69 2.01
CA GLN A 653 22.93 25.84 2.79
C GLN A 653 22.60 27.03 1.89
N GLN A 654 23.49 27.35 0.94
CA GLN A 654 23.29 28.48 0.01
C GLN A 654 22.01 28.25 -0.83
N LYS A 655 21.83 27.04 -1.38
CA LYS A 655 20.65 26.69 -2.16
C LYS A 655 19.37 26.84 -1.34
N VAL A 656 19.35 26.32 -0.11
CA VAL A 656 18.18 26.41 0.81
C VAL A 656 17.83 27.87 1.13
N ILE A 657 18.85 28.73 1.36
CA ILE A 657 18.64 30.15 1.63
C ILE A 657 18.06 30.87 0.40
N GLU A 658 18.58 30.58 -0.79
CA GLU A 658 18.07 31.15 -2.05
C GLU A 658 16.63 30.74 -2.34
N GLU A 659 16.29 29.45 -2.14
CA GLU A 659 14.93 28.95 -2.29
C GLU A 659 13.96 29.58 -1.29
N ALA A 660 14.38 29.75 -0.04
CA ALA A 660 13.56 30.37 0.99
C ALA A 660 13.29 31.86 0.68
N LYS A 661 14.27 32.59 0.14
CA LYS A 661 14.09 33.98 -0.32
C LYS A 661 13.10 34.07 -1.47
N ALA A 662 13.26 33.22 -2.48
CA ALA A 662 12.35 33.18 -3.64
C ALA A 662 10.90 32.87 -3.23
N LEU A 663 10.70 31.99 -2.22
CA LEU A 663 9.39 31.69 -1.68
C LEU A 663 8.78 32.89 -0.93
N ALA A 664 9.57 33.58 -0.11
CA ALA A 664 9.12 34.77 0.62
C ALA A 664 8.75 35.94 -0.29
N GLU A 665 9.35 36.01 -1.48
CA GLU A 665 9.01 37.02 -2.51
C GLU A 665 7.74 36.64 -3.31
N ALA A 666 7.38 35.35 -3.34
CA ALA A 666 6.21 34.86 -4.09
C ALA A 666 4.91 34.81 -3.23
N GLU A 667 5.00 34.82 -1.90
CA GLU A 667 3.89 34.94 -0.95
C GLU A 667 3.48 36.40 -0.73
#